data_9cb5aab03b01312b189bced232260d0e
#
_entry.id   9cb5aab03b01312b189bced232260d0e
#
_cell.length_a   1.000
_cell.length_b   1.000
_cell.length_c   1.000
_cell.angle_alpha   90.00
_cell.angle_beta   90.00
_cell.angle_gamma   90.00
#
_symmetry.space_group_name_H-M   'P 1'
#
loop_
_entity.id
_entity.type
_entity.pdbx_description
1 polymer ?
#
loop_
_entity_poly.entity_id
_entity_poly.type
_entity_poly.pdbx_seq_one_letter_code
_entity_poly.pdbx_strand_id
1 'polypeptide(L)'
;MTQLKTWGLLLALAVSLTASARKVKVNVQQPGTLEQQLPPKVRKSLTELTLRGSLNGADWHFLRSLMGISHDTTAVDGKLQRLDLSDATLHKSTEAFLFNYQIKADSILPQWAFYRCKVGEVILPRALHLIDSNAFREARIRRVVLPEKVSINEDAFADCPDLEDICFPKTLGSLSSNAIVGCEKLQTVRMNSVLFISGGGSIRDCSNLRKIEINGTLGHIDGWQTFSQLPKLTEIVFNGPVLSTGGSKEWLSQCPALQQITFNGPVLSTAFAGIADLPHFHNYVSLPNQVFLSKSEWVKGIPEQGPYTEETFKAFRQLQQSFEAFPDFHSEDQTFVTSAILNNFLAASAILHDKAGLLKYGRLILESSPRKLYSLLCDSIFNDFAGQPDFDALKEKSRQFGDYIYILKTSPQYERSEQTQQAFTYAFDSPILKKVREELKLDSIAGNGDEISRIKRVMYWLHDAIPHDGSSSWPQCKYNALDLFRHAQENKRGYNCRFLAEMLTDCYLALGYPARFITCESKEIGDPDCHVIVMVWSKTLNKWVWMDPSFAAYVTDENGTLLHPGEVRERLIDGRPLVLNPDANWNHKSKRTKEEYIDRYMAKNLYTIQSHLTNRPEIENEENSYQDVITLVGKGVTYKGGGRTTSDDQYFWQAPKLP
;
A
#
# COMPACT_ATOMS: atom_id res chain seq x y z
N MET A 1 -64.86 -17.32 -33.65
CA MET A 1 -64.14 -18.17 -34.58
C MET A 1 -63.18 -17.34 -35.39
N THR A 2 -61.96 -17.38 -35.13
CA THR A 2 -60.82 -17.31 -36.07
C THR A 2 -59.54 -17.12 -35.27
N GLN A 3 -58.74 -18.16 -35.23
CA GLN A 3 -57.40 -18.16 -34.66
C GLN A 3 -56.47 -17.32 -35.53
N LEU A 4 -55.78 -16.34 -34.96
CA LEU A 4 -54.60 -15.72 -35.55
C LEU A 4 -53.37 -16.44 -35.00
N LYS A 5 -52.69 -17.19 -35.85
CA LYS A 5 -51.35 -17.74 -35.65
C LYS A 5 -50.33 -16.60 -35.70
N THR A 6 -49.68 -16.32 -34.60
CA THR A 6 -48.49 -15.45 -34.56
C THR A 6 -47.28 -16.27 -35.08
N TRP A 7 -46.79 -15.92 -36.24
CA TRP A 7 -45.53 -16.39 -36.78
C TRP A 7 -44.40 -15.53 -36.18
N GLY A 8 -43.58 -16.15 -35.35
CA GLY A 8 -42.32 -15.54 -34.90
C GLY A 8 -41.34 -15.50 -36.10
N LEU A 9 -40.95 -14.31 -36.50
CA LEU A 9 -39.86 -14.09 -37.46
C LEU A 9 -38.54 -14.44 -36.80
N LEU A 10 -38.06 -15.67 -37.00
CA LEU A 10 -36.64 -16.02 -36.86
C LEU A 10 -35.91 -15.40 -38.07
N LEU A 11 -35.27 -14.25 -37.88
CA LEU A 11 -34.27 -13.74 -38.82
C LEU A 11 -33.04 -14.65 -38.74
N ALA A 12 -33.01 -15.66 -39.56
CA ALA A 12 -31.82 -16.45 -39.87
C ALA A 12 -30.84 -15.52 -40.60
N LEU A 13 -29.80 -15.03 -39.92
CA LEU A 13 -28.68 -14.42 -40.61
C LEU A 13 -28.05 -15.52 -41.49
N ALA A 14 -28.13 -15.35 -42.81
CA ALA A 14 -27.44 -16.19 -43.77
C ALA A 14 -25.93 -16.11 -43.57
N VAL A 15 -25.37 -17.08 -42.90
CA VAL A 15 -23.91 -17.35 -42.90
C VAL A 15 -23.62 -17.86 -44.30
N SER A 16 -22.96 -17.08 -45.15
CA SER A 16 -22.46 -17.53 -46.42
C SER A 16 -21.40 -18.61 -46.22
N LEU A 17 -21.78 -19.86 -46.29
CA LEU A 17 -20.94 -21.05 -46.24
C LEU A 17 -20.18 -21.21 -47.55
N THR A 18 -19.11 -20.47 -47.77
CA THR A 18 -18.05 -20.85 -48.69
C THR A 18 -17.10 -21.84 -48.01
N ALA A 19 -16.49 -22.76 -48.74
CA ALA A 19 -15.75 -23.94 -48.32
C ALA A 19 -14.49 -23.69 -47.44
N SER A 20 -14.39 -22.58 -46.75
CA SER A 20 -13.36 -22.22 -45.78
C SER A 20 -13.97 -21.56 -44.53
N ALA A 21 -14.79 -22.28 -43.79
CA ALA A 21 -15.38 -21.81 -42.54
C ALA A 21 -14.37 -21.76 -41.39
N ARG A 22 -13.21 -21.12 -41.59
CA ARG A 22 -12.21 -20.87 -40.56
C ARG A 22 -12.44 -19.57 -39.77
N LYS A 23 -13.21 -18.63 -40.34
CA LYS A 23 -13.46 -17.28 -39.77
C LYS A 23 -14.95 -17.04 -39.60
N VAL A 24 -15.37 -16.70 -38.38
CA VAL A 24 -16.76 -16.39 -38.03
C VAL A 24 -16.86 -15.09 -37.27
N LYS A 25 -17.90 -14.31 -37.58
CA LYS A 25 -18.28 -13.09 -36.81
C LYS A 25 -19.66 -13.34 -36.20
N VAL A 26 -19.79 -13.11 -34.90
CA VAL A 26 -21.03 -13.27 -34.15
C VAL A 26 -21.35 -11.98 -33.40
N ASN A 27 -22.62 -11.58 -33.43
CA ASN A 27 -23.14 -10.50 -32.62
C ASN A 27 -24.06 -11.07 -31.54
N VAL A 28 -23.59 -11.11 -30.30
CA VAL A 28 -24.31 -11.64 -29.14
C VAL A 28 -25.24 -10.57 -28.62
N GLN A 29 -26.47 -10.54 -29.11
CA GLN A 29 -27.48 -9.55 -28.70
C GLN A 29 -28.04 -9.84 -27.30
N GLN A 30 -28.12 -11.11 -26.92
CA GLN A 30 -28.55 -11.56 -25.60
C GLN A 30 -27.42 -12.34 -24.94
N PRO A 31 -26.90 -11.89 -23.78
CA PRO A 31 -25.86 -12.61 -23.04
C PRO A 31 -26.29 -14.07 -22.73
N GLY A 32 -25.35 -15.00 -22.82
CA GLY A 32 -25.58 -16.42 -22.58
C GLY A 32 -26.03 -17.23 -23.82
N THR A 33 -26.09 -16.60 -25.00
CA THR A 33 -26.59 -17.28 -26.22
C THR A 33 -25.53 -17.62 -27.26
N LEU A 34 -24.26 -17.35 -27.00
CA LEU A 34 -23.17 -17.56 -27.97
C LEU A 34 -23.09 -19.02 -28.45
N GLU A 35 -23.26 -19.98 -27.56
CA GLU A 35 -23.19 -21.41 -27.91
C GLU A 35 -24.25 -21.78 -28.92
N GLN A 36 -25.46 -21.24 -28.80
CA GLN A 36 -26.59 -21.49 -29.71
C GLN A 36 -26.36 -20.94 -31.12
N GLN A 37 -25.53 -19.86 -31.20
CA GLN A 37 -25.21 -19.19 -32.48
C GLN A 37 -24.08 -19.84 -33.24
N LEU A 38 -23.38 -20.83 -32.64
CA LEU A 38 -22.25 -21.55 -33.25
C LEU A 38 -22.55 -23.06 -33.35
N PRO A 39 -23.15 -23.51 -34.48
CA PRO A 39 -23.48 -24.93 -34.68
C PRO A 39 -22.26 -25.86 -34.56
N PRO A 40 -22.42 -27.12 -34.11
CA PRO A 40 -21.31 -28.07 -33.91
C PRO A 40 -20.41 -28.30 -35.13
N LYS A 41 -20.95 -28.23 -36.34
CA LYS A 41 -20.18 -28.35 -37.60
C LYS A 41 -19.21 -27.16 -37.78
N VAL A 42 -19.61 -25.96 -37.36
CA VAL A 42 -18.78 -24.75 -37.44
C VAL A 42 -17.67 -24.80 -36.39
N ARG A 43 -18.00 -25.21 -35.16
CA ARG A 43 -17.03 -25.28 -34.03
C ARG A 43 -15.82 -26.14 -34.37
N LYS A 44 -16.02 -27.27 -35.06
CA LYS A 44 -14.94 -28.25 -35.41
C LYS A 44 -13.87 -27.67 -36.34
N SER A 45 -14.18 -26.65 -37.13
CA SER A 45 -13.27 -26.02 -38.08
C SER A 45 -12.95 -24.55 -37.77
N LEU A 46 -13.46 -24.01 -36.64
CA LEU A 46 -13.33 -22.62 -36.25
C LEU A 46 -11.89 -22.31 -35.79
N THR A 47 -11.22 -21.40 -36.50
CA THR A 47 -9.88 -20.96 -36.15
C THR A 47 -9.82 -19.45 -35.82
N GLU A 48 -10.76 -18.64 -36.31
CA GLU A 48 -10.85 -17.23 -35.99
C GLU A 48 -12.29 -16.84 -35.64
N LEU A 49 -12.46 -16.19 -34.52
CA LEU A 49 -13.75 -15.73 -34.01
C LEU A 49 -13.69 -14.23 -33.68
N THR A 50 -14.59 -13.46 -34.26
CA THR A 50 -14.83 -12.05 -33.87
C THR A 50 -16.18 -11.95 -33.21
N LEU A 51 -16.22 -11.38 -32.00
CA LEU A 51 -17.44 -11.20 -31.24
C LEU A 51 -17.79 -9.72 -31.09
N ARG A 52 -19.08 -9.45 -31.11
CA ARG A 52 -19.71 -8.18 -30.78
C ARG A 52 -20.83 -8.41 -29.79
N GLY A 53 -21.27 -7.36 -29.13
CA GLY A 53 -22.36 -7.43 -28.15
C GLY A 53 -21.87 -7.87 -26.78
N SER A 54 -22.79 -8.32 -25.93
CA SER A 54 -22.57 -8.49 -24.51
C SER A 54 -22.39 -9.97 -24.12
N LEU A 55 -21.33 -10.29 -23.42
CA LEU A 55 -20.93 -11.65 -23.04
C LEU A 55 -21.05 -11.84 -21.53
N ASN A 56 -21.73 -12.88 -21.07
CA ASN A 56 -21.82 -13.27 -19.66
C ASN A 56 -20.96 -14.48 -19.32
N GLY A 57 -21.11 -15.02 -18.10
CA GLY A 57 -20.36 -16.19 -17.63
C GLY A 57 -20.59 -17.45 -18.48
N ALA A 58 -21.83 -17.69 -18.96
CA ALA A 58 -22.11 -18.85 -19.84
C ALA A 58 -21.41 -18.72 -21.20
N ASP A 59 -21.40 -17.54 -21.79
CA ASP A 59 -20.66 -17.29 -23.03
C ASP A 59 -19.16 -17.48 -22.82
N TRP A 60 -18.62 -17.02 -21.68
CA TRP A 60 -17.20 -17.15 -21.36
C TRP A 60 -16.80 -18.61 -21.10
N HIS A 61 -17.65 -19.36 -20.42
CA HIS A 61 -17.50 -20.82 -20.27
C HIS A 61 -17.36 -21.49 -21.64
N PHE A 62 -18.29 -21.19 -22.55
CA PHE A 62 -18.30 -21.73 -23.90
C PHE A 62 -17.04 -21.30 -24.69
N LEU A 63 -16.63 -20.03 -24.61
CA LEU A 63 -15.42 -19.53 -25.24
C LEU A 63 -14.18 -20.30 -24.81
N ARG A 64 -14.06 -20.62 -23.52
CA ARG A 64 -12.94 -21.43 -22.99
C ARG A 64 -12.88 -22.79 -23.66
N SER A 65 -14.01 -23.44 -23.93
CA SER A 65 -14.05 -24.73 -24.64
C SER A 65 -13.53 -24.61 -26.08
N LEU A 66 -13.84 -23.50 -26.76
CA LEU A 66 -13.29 -23.22 -28.11
C LEU A 66 -11.77 -22.99 -28.09
N MET A 67 -11.23 -22.54 -26.95
CA MET A 67 -9.80 -22.38 -26.69
C MET A 67 -9.15 -23.59 -26.06
N GLY A 68 -9.79 -24.76 -26.10
CA GLY A 68 -9.22 -26.06 -25.75
C GLY A 68 -9.22 -26.40 -24.25
N ILE A 69 -10.00 -25.69 -23.42
CA ILE A 69 -10.06 -25.92 -21.96
C ILE A 69 -11.51 -25.85 -21.47
N SER A 70 -11.97 -26.91 -20.78
CA SER A 70 -13.28 -26.96 -20.13
C SER A 70 -13.31 -26.15 -18.80
N HIS A 71 -14.48 -26.10 -18.14
CA HIS A 71 -14.69 -25.42 -16.89
C HIS A 71 -13.90 -26.02 -15.71
N ASP A 72 -13.62 -27.32 -15.77
CA ASP A 72 -12.82 -28.04 -14.77
C ASP A 72 -11.32 -28.10 -15.12
N THR A 73 -10.91 -27.31 -16.11
CA THR A 73 -9.54 -27.22 -16.62
C THR A 73 -9.03 -28.45 -17.39
N THR A 74 -9.91 -29.41 -17.74
CA THR A 74 -9.51 -30.50 -18.59
C THR A 74 -9.37 -30.05 -20.05
N ALA A 75 -8.43 -30.68 -20.78
CA ALA A 75 -8.23 -30.38 -22.18
C ALA A 75 -9.39 -30.88 -23.03
N VAL A 76 -9.88 -30.04 -23.94
CA VAL A 76 -10.93 -30.37 -24.92
C VAL A 76 -10.46 -30.05 -26.35
N ASP A 77 -11.17 -30.54 -27.39
CA ASP A 77 -10.80 -30.33 -28.80
C ASP A 77 -11.20 -28.89 -29.27
N GLY A 78 -10.50 -27.86 -28.77
CA GLY A 78 -10.62 -26.49 -29.22
C GLY A 78 -9.50 -26.12 -30.21
N LYS A 79 -9.84 -25.40 -31.30
CA LYS A 79 -8.89 -25.09 -32.39
C LYS A 79 -8.77 -23.60 -32.68
N LEU A 80 -9.29 -22.76 -31.80
CA LEU A 80 -9.30 -21.31 -31.97
C LEU A 80 -7.87 -20.75 -31.94
N GLN A 81 -7.47 -20.06 -33.01
CA GLN A 81 -6.15 -19.44 -33.14
C GLN A 81 -6.23 -17.92 -32.93
N ARG A 82 -7.36 -17.30 -33.21
CA ARG A 82 -7.57 -15.85 -33.04
C ARG A 82 -8.95 -15.57 -32.47
N LEU A 83 -8.97 -14.82 -31.39
CA LEU A 83 -10.18 -14.30 -30.74
C LEU A 83 -10.15 -12.78 -30.71
N ASP A 84 -11.10 -12.17 -31.38
CA ASP A 84 -11.27 -10.72 -31.43
C ASP A 84 -12.52 -10.31 -30.65
N LEU A 85 -12.31 -9.67 -29.52
CA LEU A 85 -13.34 -9.16 -28.61
C LEU A 85 -13.42 -7.62 -28.64
N SER A 86 -12.74 -6.97 -29.56
CA SER A 86 -12.59 -5.50 -29.55
C SER A 86 -13.91 -4.74 -29.47
N ASP A 87 -14.98 -5.25 -30.09
CA ASP A 87 -16.33 -4.66 -30.10
C ASP A 87 -17.31 -5.41 -29.16
N ALA A 88 -16.81 -6.36 -28.33
CA ALA A 88 -17.60 -7.02 -27.31
C ALA A 88 -17.56 -6.25 -25.99
N THR A 89 -18.55 -6.47 -25.14
CA THR A 89 -18.61 -6.00 -23.75
C THR A 89 -18.81 -7.19 -22.83
N LEU A 90 -18.30 -7.09 -21.61
CA LEU A 90 -18.61 -8.06 -20.56
C LEU A 90 -19.94 -7.68 -19.91
N HIS A 91 -20.65 -8.67 -19.42
CA HIS A 91 -21.88 -8.47 -18.67
C HIS A 91 -21.80 -9.16 -17.32
N LYS A 92 -21.94 -8.38 -16.25
CA LYS A 92 -21.95 -8.90 -14.87
C LYS A 92 -23.02 -10.01 -14.76
N SER A 93 -22.63 -11.16 -14.27
CA SER A 93 -23.53 -12.30 -14.09
C SER A 93 -23.13 -13.16 -12.89
N THR A 94 -24.09 -13.89 -12.34
CA THR A 94 -23.88 -14.89 -11.29
C THR A 94 -23.45 -16.25 -11.84
N GLU A 95 -23.42 -16.42 -13.15
CA GLU A 95 -23.01 -17.65 -13.80
C GLU A 95 -21.48 -17.76 -13.78
N ALA A 96 -21.01 -18.88 -13.23
CA ALA A 96 -19.58 -19.14 -13.17
C ALA A 96 -19.06 -19.64 -14.54
N PHE A 97 -17.93 -19.13 -14.98
CA PHE A 97 -17.26 -19.59 -16.20
C PHE A 97 -16.09 -20.55 -15.94
N LEU A 98 -15.58 -20.58 -14.72
CA LEU A 98 -14.52 -21.46 -14.25
C LEU A 98 -14.65 -21.66 -12.74
N PHE A 99 -14.83 -22.90 -12.26
CA PHE A 99 -15.10 -23.19 -10.85
C PHE A 99 -16.25 -22.32 -10.31
N ASN A 100 -15.96 -21.40 -9.37
CA ASN A 100 -16.89 -20.42 -8.82
C ASN A 100 -16.59 -18.97 -9.28
N TYR A 101 -15.70 -18.78 -10.28
CA TYR A 101 -15.38 -17.45 -10.80
C TYR A 101 -16.45 -16.95 -11.76
N GLN A 102 -16.83 -15.69 -11.55
CA GLN A 102 -17.93 -14.99 -12.25
C GLN A 102 -17.43 -13.68 -12.86
N ILE A 103 -18.15 -13.15 -13.81
CA ILE A 103 -17.95 -11.76 -14.31
C ILE A 103 -18.62 -10.83 -13.31
N LYS A 104 -17.82 -10.14 -12.49
CA LYS A 104 -18.29 -9.26 -11.42
C LYS A 104 -18.58 -7.83 -11.87
N ALA A 105 -17.97 -7.38 -12.98
CA ALA A 105 -18.12 -6.03 -13.52
C ALA A 105 -17.94 -6.02 -15.04
N ASP A 106 -18.60 -5.09 -15.70
CA ASP A 106 -18.67 -5.04 -17.17
C ASP A 106 -17.37 -4.55 -17.83
N SER A 107 -16.52 -3.88 -17.07
CA SER A 107 -15.26 -3.26 -17.55
C SER A 107 -13.98 -3.89 -16.98
N ILE A 108 -14.11 -5.04 -16.35
CA ILE A 108 -12.98 -5.80 -15.75
C ILE A 108 -12.88 -7.16 -16.40
N LEU A 109 -11.71 -7.47 -16.97
CA LEU A 109 -11.43 -8.84 -17.38
C LEU A 109 -11.24 -9.67 -16.10
N PRO A 110 -12.11 -10.68 -15.84
CA PRO A 110 -12.10 -11.32 -14.52
C PRO A 110 -10.87 -12.18 -14.29
N GLN A 111 -10.61 -12.46 -13.02
CA GLN A 111 -9.57 -13.41 -12.59
C GLN A 111 -9.75 -14.75 -13.32
N TRP A 112 -8.65 -15.34 -13.77
CA TRP A 112 -8.63 -16.66 -14.43
C TRP A 112 -9.37 -16.74 -15.78
N ALA A 113 -9.71 -15.62 -16.40
CA ALA A 113 -10.50 -15.59 -17.64
C ALA A 113 -9.93 -16.48 -18.74
N PHE A 114 -8.61 -16.45 -18.95
CA PHE A 114 -7.90 -17.24 -19.96
C PHE A 114 -6.99 -18.31 -19.34
N TYR A 115 -7.20 -18.68 -18.09
CA TYR A 115 -6.38 -19.68 -17.41
C TYR A 115 -6.28 -20.99 -18.23
N ARG A 116 -5.04 -21.37 -18.58
CA ARG A 116 -4.69 -22.55 -19.41
C ARG A 116 -5.25 -22.56 -20.82
N CYS A 117 -5.95 -21.52 -21.27
CA CYS A 117 -6.50 -21.46 -22.62
C CYS A 117 -5.40 -21.52 -23.68
N LYS A 118 -5.74 -22.13 -24.83
CA LYS A 118 -4.86 -22.23 -26.00
C LYS A 118 -5.44 -21.41 -27.14
N VAL A 119 -4.85 -20.27 -27.42
CA VAL A 119 -5.24 -19.41 -28.54
C VAL A 119 -4.02 -18.60 -29.00
N GLY A 120 -3.83 -18.44 -30.32
CA GLY A 120 -2.64 -17.74 -30.80
C GLY A 120 -2.64 -16.25 -30.54
N GLU A 121 -3.78 -15.58 -30.76
CA GLU A 121 -3.96 -14.14 -30.58
C GLU A 121 -5.30 -13.83 -29.91
N VAL A 122 -5.26 -12.90 -28.96
CA VAL A 122 -6.46 -12.31 -28.33
C VAL A 122 -6.41 -10.79 -28.44
N ILE A 123 -7.51 -10.21 -28.94
CA ILE A 123 -7.76 -8.77 -28.93
C ILE A 123 -8.84 -8.52 -27.87
N LEU A 124 -8.50 -7.78 -26.83
CA LEU A 124 -9.39 -7.54 -25.69
C LEU A 124 -10.46 -6.46 -25.99
N PRO A 125 -11.59 -6.49 -25.26
CA PRO A 125 -12.62 -5.47 -25.37
C PRO A 125 -12.11 -4.06 -25.09
N ARG A 126 -12.49 -3.07 -25.91
CA ARG A 126 -12.08 -1.67 -25.75
C ARG A 126 -12.59 -1.02 -24.47
N ALA A 127 -13.69 -1.53 -23.91
CA ALA A 127 -14.31 -1.00 -22.71
C ALA A 127 -13.62 -1.43 -21.40
N LEU A 128 -12.66 -2.35 -21.45
CA LEU A 128 -11.95 -2.80 -20.24
C LEU A 128 -11.01 -1.71 -19.74
N HIS A 129 -11.02 -1.49 -18.42
CA HIS A 129 -10.07 -0.63 -17.74
C HIS A 129 -9.15 -1.43 -16.79
N LEU A 130 -9.45 -2.72 -16.56
CA LEU A 130 -8.65 -3.57 -15.68
C LEU A 130 -8.56 -5.00 -16.25
N ILE A 131 -7.35 -5.55 -16.23
CA ILE A 131 -7.08 -6.99 -16.34
C ILE A 131 -6.80 -7.48 -14.94
N ASP A 132 -7.72 -8.28 -14.39
CA ASP A 132 -7.64 -8.72 -13.00
C ASP A 132 -6.60 -9.84 -12.80
N SER A 133 -6.28 -10.10 -11.55
CA SER A 133 -5.19 -11.02 -11.16
C SER A 133 -5.35 -12.39 -11.79
N ASN A 134 -4.23 -12.99 -12.23
CA ASN A 134 -4.19 -14.32 -12.85
C ASN A 134 -5.02 -14.47 -14.15
N ALA A 135 -5.47 -13.39 -14.78
CA ALA A 135 -6.39 -13.46 -15.92
C ALA A 135 -5.89 -14.36 -17.07
N PHE A 136 -4.59 -14.35 -17.35
CA PHE A 136 -3.94 -15.17 -18.39
C PHE A 136 -2.97 -16.22 -17.83
N ARG A 137 -3.01 -16.50 -16.54
CA ARG A 137 -2.06 -17.44 -15.94
C ARG A 137 -2.04 -18.78 -16.64
N GLU A 138 -0.85 -19.31 -16.93
CA GLU A 138 -0.60 -20.58 -17.66
C GLU A 138 -1.24 -20.63 -19.05
N ALA A 139 -1.63 -19.50 -19.63
CA ALA A 139 -2.24 -19.47 -20.95
C ALA A 139 -1.20 -19.70 -22.05
N ARG A 140 -1.56 -20.51 -23.05
CA ARG A 140 -0.76 -20.72 -24.25
C ARG A 140 -1.19 -19.77 -25.36
N ILE A 141 -0.87 -18.50 -25.14
CA ILE A 141 -1.19 -17.37 -26.03
C ILE A 141 0.12 -16.83 -26.57
N ARG A 142 0.20 -16.56 -27.87
CA ARG A 142 1.38 -15.93 -28.46
C ARG A 142 1.33 -14.39 -28.39
N ARG A 143 0.15 -13.82 -28.57
CA ARG A 143 -0.03 -12.38 -28.67
C ARG A 143 -1.32 -11.91 -27.99
N VAL A 144 -1.23 -10.82 -27.23
CA VAL A 144 -2.38 -10.15 -26.63
C VAL A 144 -2.37 -8.67 -27.03
N VAL A 145 -3.51 -8.17 -27.52
CA VAL A 145 -3.71 -6.76 -27.81
C VAL A 145 -4.57 -6.15 -26.71
N LEU A 146 -3.98 -5.22 -25.97
CA LEU A 146 -4.61 -4.56 -24.83
C LEU A 146 -5.47 -3.36 -25.28
N PRO A 147 -6.57 -3.04 -24.58
CA PRO A 147 -7.36 -1.85 -24.81
C PRO A 147 -6.65 -0.59 -24.28
N GLU A 148 -7.10 0.57 -24.74
CA GLU A 148 -6.62 1.86 -24.22
C GLU A 148 -7.01 2.04 -22.74
N LYS A 149 -6.17 2.73 -21.97
CA LYS A 149 -6.41 3.08 -20.57
C LYS A 149 -6.67 1.86 -19.65
N VAL A 150 -5.94 0.79 -19.81
CA VAL A 150 -6.06 -0.41 -18.99
C VAL A 150 -4.96 -0.46 -17.92
N SER A 151 -5.28 -1.05 -16.77
CA SER A 151 -4.33 -1.47 -15.73
C SER A 151 -4.21 -3.00 -15.71
N ILE A 152 -3.05 -3.51 -15.30
CA ILE A 152 -2.75 -4.94 -15.25
C ILE A 152 -2.43 -5.31 -13.80
N ASN A 153 -3.24 -6.18 -13.22
CA ASN A 153 -3.08 -6.66 -11.84
C ASN A 153 -2.04 -7.77 -11.70
N GLU A 154 -1.84 -8.18 -10.47
CA GLU A 154 -0.86 -9.19 -10.05
C GLU A 154 -1.04 -10.53 -10.78
N ASP A 155 0.07 -11.16 -11.17
CA ASP A 155 0.12 -12.46 -11.86
C ASP A 155 -0.71 -12.54 -13.16
N ALA A 156 -1.15 -11.40 -13.72
CA ALA A 156 -2.06 -11.41 -14.88
C ALA A 156 -1.53 -12.22 -16.06
N PHE A 157 -0.22 -12.13 -16.34
CA PHE A 157 0.47 -12.93 -17.38
C PHE A 157 1.52 -13.86 -16.77
N ALA A 158 1.17 -14.52 -15.65
CA ALA A 158 2.10 -15.46 -15.05
C ALA A 158 2.14 -16.78 -15.81
N ASP A 159 3.36 -17.32 -15.99
CA ASP A 159 3.61 -18.65 -16.53
C ASP A 159 3.01 -18.88 -17.94
N CYS A 160 3.08 -17.84 -18.80
CA CYS A 160 2.62 -17.92 -20.19
C CYS A 160 3.75 -18.40 -21.12
N PRO A 161 3.92 -19.72 -21.37
CA PRO A 161 5.12 -20.27 -22.00
C PRO A 161 5.25 -19.91 -23.49
N ASP A 162 4.13 -19.59 -24.15
CA ASP A 162 4.09 -19.29 -25.57
C ASP A 162 4.00 -17.78 -25.88
N LEU A 163 3.97 -16.91 -24.85
CA LEU A 163 3.80 -15.47 -25.02
C LEU A 163 5.05 -14.83 -25.66
N GLU A 164 4.86 -14.28 -26.85
CA GLU A 164 5.89 -13.63 -27.65
C GLU A 164 5.73 -12.10 -27.65
N ASP A 165 4.48 -11.59 -27.58
CA ASP A 165 4.17 -10.17 -27.71
C ASP A 165 2.93 -9.76 -26.90
N ILE A 166 3.06 -8.63 -26.21
CA ILE A 166 1.96 -7.87 -25.60
C ILE A 166 1.90 -6.51 -26.32
N CYS A 167 0.84 -6.27 -27.07
CA CYS A 167 0.59 -4.98 -27.69
C CYS A 167 0.01 -4.02 -26.65
N PHE A 168 0.89 -3.27 -26.00
CA PHE A 168 0.50 -2.27 -25.01
C PHE A 168 -0.23 -1.08 -25.63
N PRO A 169 -1.17 -0.45 -24.90
CA PRO A 169 -1.89 0.72 -25.36
C PRO A 169 -0.99 1.96 -25.47
N LYS A 170 -1.56 3.07 -25.99
CA LYS A 170 -0.87 4.37 -25.96
C LYS A 170 -0.54 4.80 -24.54
N THR A 171 -1.41 4.49 -23.56
CA THR A 171 -1.16 4.75 -22.14
C THR A 171 -1.68 3.59 -21.28
N LEU A 172 -0.76 2.94 -20.57
CA LEU A 172 -1.04 1.93 -19.57
C LEU A 172 -1.27 2.60 -18.19
N GLY A 173 -2.28 2.17 -17.44
CA GLY A 173 -2.52 2.67 -16.10
C GLY A 173 -1.48 2.15 -15.11
N SER A 174 -1.53 0.86 -14.82
CA SER A 174 -0.53 0.23 -13.95
C SER A 174 -0.08 -1.13 -14.48
N LEU A 175 1.15 -1.48 -14.13
CA LEU A 175 1.72 -2.82 -14.22
C LEU A 175 2.05 -3.24 -12.78
N SER A 176 1.21 -4.10 -12.19
CA SER A 176 1.31 -4.50 -10.78
C SER A 176 2.42 -5.53 -10.54
N SER A 177 2.63 -5.90 -9.27
CA SER A 177 3.58 -6.93 -8.86
C SER A 177 3.34 -8.24 -9.63
N ASN A 178 4.42 -8.91 -10.04
CA ASN A 178 4.37 -10.18 -10.78
C ASN A 178 3.51 -10.16 -12.06
N ALA A 179 3.17 -9.02 -12.61
CA ALA A 179 2.23 -8.94 -13.75
C ALA A 179 2.69 -9.75 -14.97
N ILE A 180 4.00 -9.80 -15.23
CA ILE A 180 4.61 -10.58 -16.32
C ILE A 180 5.72 -11.47 -15.74
N VAL A 181 5.41 -12.73 -15.49
CA VAL A 181 6.29 -13.68 -14.80
C VAL A 181 6.39 -14.98 -15.58
N GLY A 182 7.59 -15.58 -15.67
CA GLY A 182 7.76 -16.91 -16.24
C GLY A 182 7.41 -17.03 -17.74
N CYS A 183 7.45 -15.91 -18.49
CA CYS A 183 7.16 -15.90 -19.92
C CYS A 183 8.41 -16.22 -20.75
N GLU A 184 8.63 -17.52 -21.01
CA GLU A 184 9.89 -18.01 -21.59
C GLU A 184 10.17 -17.51 -23.02
N LYS A 185 9.14 -17.28 -23.86
CA LYS A 185 9.33 -16.84 -25.24
C LYS A 185 9.39 -15.32 -25.43
N LEU A 186 9.08 -14.56 -24.38
CA LEU A 186 9.09 -13.11 -24.44
C LEU A 186 10.52 -12.58 -24.53
N GLN A 187 10.85 -11.89 -25.63
CA GLN A 187 12.20 -11.35 -25.87
C GLN A 187 12.29 -9.84 -25.66
N THR A 188 11.21 -9.13 -25.84
CA THR A 188 11.14 -7.68 -25.69
C THR A 188 9.80 -7.27 -25.08
N VAL A 189 9.85 -6.35 -24.11
CA VAL A 189 8.66 -5.65 -23.60
C VAL A 189 8.77 -4.21 -24.09
N ARG A 190 7.79 -3.78 -24.91
CA ARG A 190 7.70 -2.40 -25.43
C ARG A 190 6.41 -1.77 -24.95
N MET A 191 6.54 -0.82 -24.06
CA MET A 191 5.42 -0.01 -23.56
C MET A 191 5.49 1.39 -24.17
N ASN A 192 4.34 2.05 -24.30
CA ASN A 192 4.31 3.49 -24.62
C ASN A 192 4.33 4.28 -23.31
N SER A 193 3.34 5.13 -23.04
CA SER A 193 3.26 5.77 -21.72
C SER A 193 2.71 4.81 -20.68
N VAL A 194 3.25 4.88 -19.45
CA VAL A 194 2.85 4.06 -18.32
C VAL A 194 2.77 4.96 -17.07
N LEU A 195 1.63 4.96 -16.38
CA LEU A 195 1.45 5.76 -15.18
C LEU A 195 2.23 5.17 -14.00
N PHE A 196 2.11 3.85 -13.79
CA PHE A 196 2.72 3.18 -12.64
C PHE A 196 3.28 1.79 -12.98
N ILE A 197 4.52 1.54 -12.58
CA ILE A 197 5.11 0.19 -12.53
C ILE A 197 5.40 -0.11 -11.06
N SER A 198 4.71 -1.12 -10.51
CA SER A 198 4.81 -1.52 -9.11
C SER A 198 6.15 -2.20 -8.82
N GLY A 199 6.54 -2.24 -7.55
CA GLY A 199 7.58 -3.12 -7.04
C GLY A 199 7.16 -4.58 -6.97
N GLY A 200 7.98 -5.44 -6.38
CA GLY A 200 7.64 -6.85 -6.17
C GLY A 200 7.69 -7.70 -7.44
N GLY A 201 8.58 -7.39 -8.39
CA GLY A 201 8.82 -8.24 -9.57
C GLY A 201 7.81 -8.06 -10.69
N SER A 202 7.39 -6.83 -11.00
CA SER A 202 6.42 -6.58 -12.09
C SER A 202 6.77 -7.28 -13.40
N ILE A 203 8.06 -7.40 -13.73
CA ILE A 203 8.57 -8.23 -14.82
C ILE A 203 9.71 -9.09 -14.26
N ARG A 204 9.50 -10.40 -14.18
CA ARG A 204 10.53 -11.31 -13.64
C ARG A 204 10.47 -12.72 -14.22
N ASP A 205 11.54 -13.50 -14.02
CA ASP A 205 11.64 -14.91 -14.44
C ASP A 205 11.42 -15.15 -15.94
N CYS A 206 11.56 -14.11 -16.78
CA CYS A 206 11.45 -14.22 -18.23
C CYS A 206 12.82 -14.55 -18.82
N SER A 207 13.14 -15.84 -18.94
CA SER A 207 14.49 -16.37 -19.22
C SER A 207 15.09 -15.92 -20.55
N ASN A 208 14.29 -15.46 -21.52
CA ASN A 208 14.75 -14.99 -22.82
C ASN A 208 14.54 -13.49 -23.07
N LEU A 209 14.07 -12.73 -22.07
CA LEU A 209 13.88 -11.30 -22.19
C LEU A 209 15.24 -10.59 -22.32
N ARG A 210 15.40 -9.81 -23.38
CA ARG A 210 16.64 -9.11 -23.73
C ARG A 210 16.52 -7.61 -23.59
N LYS A 211 15.34 -7.05 -23.82
CA LYS A 211 15.10 -5.60 -23.84
C LYS A 211 13.78 -5.21 -23.17
N ILE A 212 13.83 -4.15 -22.37
CA ILE A 212 12.65 -3.44 -21.88
C ILE A 212 12.72 -2.01 -22.42
N GLU A 213 11.66 -1.52 -23.05
CA GLU A 213 11.61 -0.23 -23.70
C GLU A 213 10.33 0.50 -23.36
N ILE A 214 10.43 1.73 -22.86
CA ILE A 214 9.31 2.63 -22.56
C ILE A 214 9.44 3.85 -23.48
N ASN A 215 8.57 3.93 -24.50
CA ASN A 215 8.68 4.93 -25.55
C ASN A 215 8.00 6.27 -25.20
N GLY A 216 7.02 6.26 -24.31
CA GLY A 216 6.32 7.43 -23.84
C GLY A 216 6.72 7.84 -22.43
N THR A 217 5.84 8.59 -21.76
CA THR A 217 6.09 9.06 -20.40
C THR A 217 5.94 7.92 -19.38
N LEU A 218 6.92 7.80 -18.48
CA LEU A 218 6.82 6.99 -17.27
C LEU A 218 6.43 7.89 -16.10
N GLY A 219 5.24 7.65 -15.51
CA GLY A 219 4.77 8.39 -14.35
C GLY A 219 5.57 8.05 -13.10
N HIS A 220 5.51 6.80 -12.67
CA HIS A 220 6.27 6.31 -11.51
C HIS A 220 6.72 4.87 -11.70
N ILE A 221 7.93 4.56 -11.27
CA ILE A 221 8.41 3.20 -11.09
C ILE A 221 8.77 2.98 -9.62
N ASP A 222 8.19 1.95 -9.00
CA ASP A 222 8.52 1.59 -7.62
C ASP A 222 9.90 0.92 -7.56
N GLY A 223 10.56 1.03 -6.40
CA GLY A 223 11.97 0.72 -6.30
C GLY A 223 12.32 -0.68 -5.79
N TRP A 224 11.37 -1.61 -5.55
CA TRP A 224 11.69 -2.91 -4.96
C TRP A 224 11.56 -4.05 -5.98
N GLN A 225 12.72 -4.57 -6.46
CA GLN A 225 12.83 -5.72 -7.37
C GLN A 225 11.90 -5.67 -8.59
N THR A 226 11.61 -4.45 -9.10
CA THR A 226 10.64 -4.22 -10.17
C THR A 226 10.95 -5.05 -11.41
N PHE A 227 12.23 -5.10 -11.81
CA PHE A 227 12.73 -5.99 -12.84
C PHE A 227 13.75 -6.95 -12.21
N SER A 228 13.42 -8.24 -12.15
CA SER A 228 14.25 -9.20 -11.44
C SER A 228 14.32 -10.57 -12.11
N GLN A 229 15.42 -11.30 -11.84
CA GLN A 229 15.59 -12.67 -12.36
C GLN A 229 15.47 -12.73 -13.90
N LEU A 230 16.11 -11.79 -14.59
CA LEU A 230 16.13 -11.66 -16.04
C LEU A 230 17.54 -11.93 -16.60
N PRO A 231 17.93 -13.20 -16.73
CA PRO A 231 19.34 -13.59 -16.98
C PRO A 231 19.90 -13.12 -18.31
N LYS A 232 19.04 -12.82 -19.31
CA LYS A 232 19.44 -12.36 -20.64
C LYS A 232 19.10 -10.91 -20.93
N LEU A 233 18.59 -10.17 -19.96
CA LEU A 233 18.29 -8.75 -20.14
C LEU A 233 19.57 -7.97 -20.33
N THR A 234 19.74 -7.35 -21.50
CA THR A 234 20.93 -6.57 -21.87
C THR A 234 20.69 -5.07 -21.88
N GLU A 235 19.45 -4.63 -22.07
CA GLU A 235 19.13 -3.23 -22.28
C GLU A 235 17.78 -2.83 -21.66
N ILE A 236 17.76 -1.64 -21.03
CA ILE A 236 16.55 -0.95 -20.61
C ILE A 236 16.60 0.47 -21.17
N VAL A 237 15.53 0.90 -21.88
CA VAL A 237 15.48 2.20 -22.53
C VAL A 237 14.24 2.97 -22.13
N PHE A 238 14.43 4.18 -21.64
CA PHE A 238 13.39 5.17 -21.38
C PHE A 238 13.50 6.28 -22.43
N ASN A 239 12.66 6.23 -23.48
CA ASN A 239 12.70 7.20 -24.57
C ASN A 239 11.96 8.50 -24.24
N GLY A 240 10.93 8.43 -23.41
CA GLY A 240 10.14 9.57 -22.95
C GLY A 240 10.54 10.11 -21.57
N PRO A 241 9.79 11.12 -21.10
CA PRO A 241 9.99 11.69 -19.76
C PRO A 241 9.76 10.68 -18.65
N VAL A 242 10.54 10.79 -17.54
CA VAL A 242 10.37 10.00 -16.30
C VAL A 242 10.02 10.96 -15.16
N LEU A 243 8.82 10.85 -14.60
CA LEU A 243 8.30 11.81 -13.63
C LEU A 243 8.64 11.46 -12.18
N SER A 244 8.80 10.18 -11.87
CA SER A 244 9.15 9.74 -10.52
C SER A 244 9.74 8.34 -10.51
N THR A 245 10.65 8.10 -9.57
CA THR A 245 11.21 6.77 -9.29
C THR A 245 11.16 6.51 -7.79
N GLY A 246 10.88 5.27 -7.41
CA GLY A 246 10.92 4.84 -6.02
C GLY A 246 12.32 4.95 -5.41
N GLY A 247 12.38 5.20 -4.10
CA GLY A 247 13.63 5.38 -3.36
C GLY A 247 14.40 4.09 -3.05
N SER A 248 13.94 2.92 -3.49
CA SER A 248 14.60 1.65 -3.22
C SER A 248 15.82 1.45 -4.11
N LYS A 249 16.88 0.91 -3.52
CA LYS A 249 18.12 0.54 -4.22
C LYS A 249 17.99 -0.75 -5.06
N GLU A 250 16.86 -1.43 -4.99
CA GLU A 250 16.71 -2.82 -5.46
C GLU A 250 15.70 -2.98 -6.62
N TRP A 251 15.44 -1.92 -7.40
CA TRP A 251 14.50 -2.02 -8.53
C TRP A 251 14.98 -2.97 -9.64
N LEU A 252 16.29 -3.25 -9.68
CA LEU A 252 16.92 -4.27 -10.50
C LEU A 252 17.57 -5.32 -9.62
N SER A 253 17.23 -6.57 -9.82
CA SER A 253 17.80 -7.69 -9.07
C SER A 253 18.03 -8.89 -9.98
N GLN A 254 19.21 -9.52 -9.89
CA GLN A 254 19.54 -10.75 -10.63
C GLN A 254 19.38 -10.61 -12.16
N CYS A 255 19.91 -9.50 -12.73
CA CYS A 255 20.00 -9.24 -14.16
C CYS A 255 21.48 -9.25 -14.63
N PRO A 256 22.20 -10.38 -14.61
CA PRO A 256 23.65 -10.43 -14.78
C PRO A 256 24.14 -10.03 -16.17
N ALA A 257 23.29 -10.11 -17.20
CA ALA A 257 23.64 -9.75 -18.57
C ALA A 257 23.39 -8.27 -18.90
N LEU A 258 22.83 -7.48 -17.95
CA LEU A 258 22.48 -6.09 -18.20
C LEU A 258 23.74 -5.25 -18.50
N GLN A 259 23.75 -4.61 -19.66
CA GLN A 259 24.87 -3.80 -20.15
C GLN A 259 24.54 -2.32 -20.23
N GLN A 260 23.26 -1.96 -20.42
CA GLN A 260 22.90 -0.58 -20.67
C GLN A 260 21.52 -0.23 -20.10
N ILE A 261 21.44 0.96 -19.48
CA ILE A 261 20.19 1.67 -19.18
C ILE A 261 20.30 3.06 -19.79
N THR A 262 19.35 3.41 -20.63
CA THR A 262 19.36 4.67 -21.36
C THR A 262 18.14 5.51 -21.01
N PHE A 263 18.36 6.78 -20.71
CA PHE A 263 17.31 7.78 -20.53
C PHE A 263 17.48 8.84 -21.63
N ASN A 264 16.62 8.79 -22.63
CA ASN A 264 16.63 9.76 -23.74
C ASN A 264 15.76 10.99 -23.45
N GLY A 265 14.73 10.84 -22.61
CA GLY A 265 13.88 11.94 -22.14
C GLY A 265 14.35 12.57 -20.82
N PRO A 266 13.76 13.70 -20.42
CA PRO A 266 14.08 14.33 -19.14
C PRO A 266 13.59 13.48 -17.97
N VAL A 267 14.34 13.53 -16.84
CA VAL A 267 14.05 12.79 -15.61
C VAL A 267 13.81 13.76 -14.47
N LEU A 268 12.65 13.69 -13.80
CA LEU A 268 12.29 14.59 -12.71
C LEU A 268 12.91 14.18 -11.38
N SER A 269 13.01 12.89 -11.10
CA SER A 269 13.59 12.37 -9.86
C SER A 269 14.65 11.33 -10.17
N THR A 270 15.77 11.42 -9.49
CA THR A 270 16.90 10.49 -9.62
C THR A 270 17.09 9.66 -8.37
N ALA A 271 16.03 9.08 -7.82
CA ALA A 271 16.15 8.03 -6.81
C ALA A 271 16.87 6.75 -7.35
N PHE A 272 17.59 6.88 -8.46
CA PHE A 272 18.50 5.87 -9.01
C PHE A 272 19.78 5.67 -8.18
N ALA A 273 19.83 6.13 -6.93
CA ALA A 273 20.95 5.88 -6.03
C ALA A 273 21.33 4.39 -5.90
N GLY A 274 20.36 3.49 -6.13
CA GLY A 274 20.61 2.04 -6.16
C GLY A 274 21.25 1.52 -7.44
N ILE A 275 21.16 2.26 -8.55
CA ILE A 275 21.82 1.89 -9.81
C ILE A 275 23.33 2.09 -9.70
N ALA A 276 23.78 3.12 -8.98
CA ALA A 276 25.20 3.40 -8.78
C ALA A 276 25.93 2.30 -7.98
N ASP A 277 25.21 1.52 -7.21
CA ASP A 277 25.77 0.43 -6.37
C ASP A 277 25.82 -0.94 -7.09
N LEU A 278 25.34 -1.06 -8.32
CA LEU A 278 25.46 -2.29 -9.11
C LEU A 278 26.91 -2.44 -9.61
N PRO A 279 27.59 -3.59 -9.37
CA PRO A 279 29.04 -3.75 -9.61
C PRO A 279 29.53 -3.47 -11.03
N HIS A 280 28.63 -3.42 -12.00
CA HIS A 280 28.96 -3.21 -13.44
C HIS A 280 28.37 -1.92 -14.02
N PHE A 281 27.84 -1.02 -13.19
CA PHE A 281 26.94 0.05 -13.63
C PHE A 281 27.58 1.38 -14.00
N HIS A 282 28.81 1.64 -13.53
CA HIS A 282 29.49 2.93 -13.68
C HIS A 282 29.74 3.40 -15.15
N ASN A 283 29.52 2.51 -16.12
CA ASN A 283 29.80 2.79 -17.52
C ASN A 283 28.57 2.92 -18.43
N TYR A 284 27.33 2.80 -17.88
CA TYR A 284 26.16 2.49 -18.72
C TYR A 284 25.00 3.48 -18.66
N VAL A 285 25.02 4.51 -17.81
CA VAL A 285 23.92 5.46 -17.70
C VAL A 285 24.22 6.72 -18.52
N SER A 286 23.45 6.91 -19.61
CA SER A 286 23.40 8.17 -20.33
C SER A 286 22.22 9.00 -19.85
N LEU A 287 22.49 10.16 -19.27
CA LEU A 287 21.48 11.09 -18.74
C LEU A 287 21.68 12.47 -19.37
N PRO A 288 21.30 12.67 -20.65
CA PRO A 288 21.61 13.91 -21.36
C PRO A 288 20.85 15.14 -20.85
N ASN A 289 19.67 14.95 -20.22
CA ASN A 289 18.75 16.04 -19.85
C ASN A 289 18.17 15.86 -18.45
N GLN A 290 19.00 16.01 -17.40
CA GLN A 290 18.55 15.86 -16.02
C GLN A 290 17.96 17.14 -15.47
N VAL A 291 16.76 17.06 -14.89
CA VAL A 291 16.22 18.06 -13.97
C VAL A 291 16.36 17.50 -12.57
N PHE A 292 17.38 17.96 -11.84
CA PHE A 292 17.68 17.46 -10.51
C PHE A 292 16.89 18.10 -9.43
N LEU A 293 16.59 17.27 -8.46
CA LEU A 293 15.78 17.62 -7.35
C LEU A 293 16.32 16.99 -6.09
N SER A 294 17.09 17.67 -5.39
CA SER A 294 17.12 17.67 -3.94
C SER A 294 18.47 18.04 -3.36
N LYS A 295 18.44 18.99 -2.44
CA LYS A 295 19.43 19.12 -1.36
C LYS A 295 19.08 18.18 -0.20
N SER A 296 18.05 17.33 -0.31
CA SER A 296 17.62 16.45 0.76
C SER A 296 18.52 15.23 0.87
N GLU A 297 18.69 14.70 2.09
CA GLU A 297 19.49 13.51 2.39
C GLU A 297 19.08 12.24 1.63
N TRP A 298 17.97 12.29 0.89
CA TRP A 298 17.40 11.20 0.10
C TRP A 298 18.16 10.90 -1.18
N VAL A 299 19.00 11.83 -1.66
CA VAL A 299 19.79 11.67 -2.89
C VAL A 299 21.27 11.80 -2.57
N LYS A 300 21.83 10.78 -1.93
CA LYS A 300 23.29 10.68 -1.73
C LYS A 300 23.97 10.38 -3.05
N GLY A 301 24.91 11.24 -3.46
CA GLY A 301 25.84 10.99 -4.57
C GLY A 301 25.58 11.80 -5.84
N ILE A 302 24.60 12.71 -5.86
CA ILE A 302 24.44 13.67 -6.97
C ILE A 302 25.07 15.00 -6.55
N PRO A 303 25.99 15.58 -7.37
CA PRO A 303 26.61 16.85 -7.05
C PRO A 303 25.54 17.96 -6.89
N GLU A 304 25.74 18.87 -5.92
CA GLU A 304 25.01 20.14 -5.91
C GLU A 304 25.18 20.80 -7.27
N GLN A 305 24.11 20.95 -8.03
CA GLN A 305 24.15 21.51 -9.36
C GLN A 305 23.48 22.87 -9.41
N GLY A 306 24.22 23.80 -9.84
CA GLY A 306 23.83 25.12 -10.33
C GLY A 306 24.97 25.69 -11.15
N PRO A 307 24.78 26.68 -12.01
CA PRO A 307 23.50 27.34 -12.30
C PRO A 307 22.60 26.49 -13.23
N TYR A 308 21.30 26.55 -13.03
CA TYR A 308 20.34 25.91 -13.92
C TYR A 308 20.29 26.64 -15.26
N THR A 309 20.40 25.91 -16.36
CA THR A 309 20.42 26.43 -17.72
C THR A 309 19.02 26.58 -18.31
N GLU A 310 18.87 27.30 -19.42
CA GLU A 310 17.61 27.36 -20.18
C GLU A 310 17.14 25.95 -20.61
N GLU A 311 18.09 25.04 -20.86
CA GLU A 311 17.77 23.64 -21.16
C GLU A 311 17.13 22.92 -19.97
N THR A 312 17.57 23.19 -18.75
CA THR A 312 16.96 22.66 -17.52
C THR A 312 15.51 23.13 -17.39
N PHE A 313 15.23 24.41 -17.60
CA PHE A 313 13.86 24.94 -17.58
C PHE A 313 12.99 24.39 -18.70
N LYS A 314 13.53 24.19 -19.88
CA LYS A 314 12.84 23.55 -21.00
C LYS A 314 12.48 22.10 -20.67
N ALA A 315 13.41 21.33 -20.12
CA ALA A 315 13.18 19.97 -19.68
C ALA A 315 12.14 19.90 -18.57
N PHE A 316 12.16 20.83 -17.60
CA PHE A 316 11.16 20.90 -16.53
C PHE A 316 9.77 21.21 -17.09
N ARG A 317 9.62 22.16 -18.00
CA ARG A 317 8.35 22.42 -18.69
C ARG A 317 7.83 21.20 -19.47
N GLN A 318 8.71 20.44 -20.11
CA GLN A 318 8.33 19.20 -20.79
C GLN A 318 7.80 18.15 -19.80
N LEU A 319 8.43 17.99 -18.63
CA LEU A 319 7.95 17.10 -17.57
C LEU A 319 6.57 17.52 -17.08
N GLN A 320 6.34 18.83 -16.84
CA GLN A 320 5.04 19.36 -16.43
C GLN A 320 3.95 19.05 -17.46
N GLN A 321 4.20 19.31 -18.74
CA GLN A 321 3.28 19.01 -19.84
C GLN A 321 3.00 17.50 -19.94
N SER A 322 4.01 16.68 -19.72
CA SER A 322 3.85 15.22 -19.76
C SER A 322 2.99 14.69 -18.62
N PHE A 323 3.07 15.29 -17.43
CA PHE A 323 2.20 14.97 -16.31
C PHE A 323 0.75 15.36 -16.59
N GLU A 324 0.52 16.58 -17.10
CA GLU A 324 -0.80 17.09 -17.44
C GLU A 324 -1.48 16.31 -18.58
N ALA A 325 -0.69 15.64 -19.42
CA ALA A 325 -1.18 14.83 -20.54
C ALA A 325 -1.60 13.41 -20.13
N PHE A 326 -1.31 12.96 -18.90
CA PHE A 326 -1.81 11.67 -18.45
C PHE A 326 -3.32 11.70 -18.30
N PRO A 327 -4.03 10.70 -18.83
CA PRO A 327 -5.47 10.57 -18.60
C PRO A 327 -5.77 10.18 -17.15
N ASP A 328 -6.97 10.52 -16.68
CA ASP A 328 -7.44 9.99 -15.39
C ASP A 328 -7.63 8.48 -15.46
N PHE A 329 -7.07 7.78 -14.51
CA PHE A 329 -7.28 6.36 -14.24
C PHE A 329 -8.06 6.23 -12.93
N HIS A 330 -9.13 5.45 -12.93
CA HIS A 330 -9.95 5.20 -11.75
C HIS A 330 -9.35 4.05 -10.93
N SER A 331 -8.21 4.28 -10.27
CA SER A 331 -7.57 3.28 -9.41
C SER A 331 -7.07 3.92 -8.10
N GLU A 332 -7.07 3.14 -7.02
CA GLU A 332 -6.48 3.56 -5.73
C GLU A 332 -4.99 3.86 -5.87
N ASP A 333 -4.29 3.12 -6.73
CA ASP A 333 -2.88 3.32 -7.05
C ASP A 333 -2.60 4.72 -7.63
N GLN A 334 -3.55 5.31 -8.35
CA GLN A 334 -3.39 6.64 -8.92
C GLN A 334 -3.17 7.72 -7.85
N THR A 335 -3.85 7.63 -6.71
CA THR A 335 -3.72 8.61 -5.63
C THR A 335 -2.30 8.60 -5.05
N PHE A 336 -1.74 7.42 -4.82
CA PHE A 336 -0.37 7.27 -4.33
C PHE A 336 0.66 7.81 -5.33
N VAL A 337 0.56 7.38 -6.58
CA VAL A 337 1.48 7.77 -7.67
C VAL A 337 1.40 9.27 -7.93
N THR A 338 0.19 9.83 -7.99
CA THR A 338 -0.04 11.26 -8.17
C THR A 338 0.59 12.06 -7.01
N SER A 339 0.44 11.59 -5.76
CA SER A 339 1.05 12.23 -4.60
C SER A 339 2.58 12.23 -4.69
N ALA A 340 3.21 11.14 -5.11
CA ALA A 340 4.66 11.06 -5.28
C ALA A 340 5.17 12.01 -6.38
N ILE A 341 4.48 12.06 -7.51
CA ILE A 341 4.82 12.95 -8.63
C ILE A 341 4.65 14.43 -8.22
N LEU A 342 3.55 14.77 -7.55
CA LEU A 342 3.29 16.13 -7.10
C LEU A 342 4.33 16.62 -6.11
N ASN A 343 4.79 15.75 -5.19
CA ASN A 343 5.87 16.08 -4.24
C ASN A 343 7.16 16.42 -4.97
N ASN A 344 7.50 15.66 -6.01
CA ASN A 344 8.68 15.92 -6.84
C ASN A 344 8.56 17.26 -7.59
N PHE A 345 7.40 17.56 -8.16
CA PHE A 345 7.17 18.85 -8.82
C PHE A 345 7.20 20.02 -7.85
N LEU A 346 6.67 19.85 -6.63
CA LEU A 346 6.73 20.86 -5.58
C LEU A 346 8.19 21.18 -5.22
N ALA A 347 9.00 20.16 -4.96
CA ALA A 347 10.42 20.31 -4.64
C ALA A 347 11.19 20.92 -5.82
N ALA A 348 10.95 20.46 -7.05
CA ALA A 348 11.56 21.01 -8.25
C ALA A 348 11.27 22.49 -8.43
N SER A 349 10.02 22.87 -8.27
CA SER A 349 9.60 24.26 -8.39
C SER A 349 10.33 25.15 -7.37
N ALA A 350 10.54 24.64 -6.14
CA ALA A 350 11.31 25.37 -5.13
C ALA A 350 12.78 25.56 -5.55
N ILE A 351 13.45 24.47 -5.97
CA ILE A 351 14.86 24.49 -6.40
C ILE A 351 15.08 25.39 -7.61
N LEU A 352 14.14 25.39 -8.55
CA LEU A 352 14.19 26.20 -9.78
C LEU A 352 13.66 27.62 -9.58
N HIS A 353 13.26 28.02 -8.38
CA HIS A 353 12.59 29.28 -8.07
C HIS A 353 11.34 29.57 -8.91
N ASP A 354 10.63 28.49 -9.36
CA ASP A 354 9.33 28.58 -10.04
C ASP A 354 8.20 28.75 -9.00
N LYS A 355 7.98 30.00 -8.56
CA LYS A 355 6.92 30.31 -7.59
C LYS A 355 5.54 29.87 -8.06
N ALA A 356 5.23 30.02 -9.34
CA ALA A 356 3.91 29.65 -9.88
C ALA A 356 3.68 28.15 -9.81
N GLY A 357 4.69 27.34 -10.21
CA GLY A 357 4.69 25.89 -10.07
C GLY A 357 4.60 25.44 -8.63
N LEU A 358 5.39 26.04 -7.73
CA LEU A 358 5.35 25.74 -6.30
C LEU A 358 3.94 25.89 -5.71
N LEU A 359 3.30 27.03 -5.96
CA LEU A 359 1.94 27.31 -5.45
C LEU A 359 0.90 26.39 -6.11
N LYS A 360 1.04 26.08 -7.41
CA LYS A 360 0.16 25.15 -8.12
C LYS A 360 0.23 23.74 -7.50
N TYR A 361 1.42 23.17 -7.40
CA TYR A 361 1.59 21.81 -6.87
C TYR A 361 1.29 21.73 -5.38
N GLY A 362 1.62 22.75 -4.61
CA GLY A 362 1.25 22.83 -3.20
C GLY A 362 -0.27 22.82 -2.98
N ARG A 363 -1.05 23.50 -3.82
CA ARG A 363 -2.53 23.46 -3.76
C ARG A 363 -3.07 22.08 -4.13
N LEU A 364 -2.54 21.43 -5.16
CA LEU A 364 -2.93 20.08 -5.55
C LEU A 364 -2.63 19.05 -4.44
N ILE A 365 -1.49 19.19 -3.77
CA ILE A 365 -1.16 18.33 -2.60
C ILE A 365 -2.09 18.63 -1.43
N LEU A 366 -2.44 19.91 -1.20
CA LEU A 366 -3.38 20.30 -0.15
C LEU A 366 -4.77 19.66 -0.35
N GLU A 367 -5.20 19.50 -1.61
CA GLU A 367 -6.47 18.87 -1.97
C GLU A 367 -6.43 17.35 -1.88
N SER A 368 -5.33 16.71 -2.30
CA SER A 368 -5.23 15.25 -2.40
C SER A 368 -4.59 14.58 -1.17
N SER A 369 -3.66 15.25 -0.50
CA SER A 369 -2.87 14.70 0.61
C SER A 369 -2.49 15.78 1.63
N PRO A 370 -3.45 16.49 2.23
CA PRO A 370 -3.22 17.71 3.01
C PRO A 370 -2.27 17.52 4.21
N ARG A 371 -2.25 16.35 4.83
CA ARG A 371 -1.39 16.04 5.98
C ARG A 371 0.10 16.11 5.65
N LYS A 372 0.49 15.70 4.46
CA LYS A 372 1.90 15.65 4.05
C LYS A 372 2.46 17.05 3.74
N LEU A 373 1.60 17.96 3.27
CA LEU A 373 2.04 19.24 2.75
C LEU A 373 2.76 20.10 3.80
N TYR A 374 2.24 20.20 5.03
CA TYR A 374 2.88 21.01 6.06
C TYR A 374 4.32 20.56 6.35
N SER A 375 4.52 19.27 6.52
CA SER A 375 5.85 18.70 6.75
C SER A 375 6.79 18.94 5.56
N LEU A 376 6.29 18.81 4.32
CA LEU A 376 7.07 19.12 3.13
C LEU A 376 7.50 20.61 3.12
N LEU A 377 6.57 21.55 3.34
CA LEU A 377 6.84 22.98 3.33
C LEU A 377 7.72 23.48 4.51
N CYS A 378 8.03 22.60 5.47
CA CYS A 378 9.00 22.85 6.52
C CYS A 378 10.43 22.41 6.15
N ASP A 379 10.65 21.79 5.00
CA ASP A 379 11.98 21.42 4.51
C ASP A 379 12.79 22.68 4.15
N SER A 380 14.11 22.59 4.33
CA SER A 380 15.02 23.69 4.09
C SER A 380 15.06 24.19 2.64
N ILE A 381 14.68 23.37 1.66
CA ILE A 381 14.60 23.75 0.25
C ILE A 381 13.56 24.87 -0.01
N PHE A 382 12.62 25.07 0.92
CA PHE A 382 11.59 26.12 0.83
C PHE A 382 11.95 27.41 1.58
N ASN A 383 13.12 27.51 2.21
CA ASN A 383 13.48 28.67 3.04
C ASN A 383 13.48 29.99 2.24
N ASP A 384 13.84 29.96 0.96
CA ASP A 384 13.85 31.14 0.09
C ASP A 384 12.46 31.72 -0.20
N PHE A 385 11.43 30.97 0.11
CA PHE A 385 10.03 31.38 -0.05
C PHE A 385 9.39 31.85 1.27
N ALA A 386 10.06 31.62 2.39
CA ALA A 386 9.58 32.08 3.70
C ALA A 386 9.45 33.61 3.74
N GLY A 387 8.35 34.11 4.28
CA GLY A 387 8.00 35.52 4.28
C GLY A 387 7.28 36.00 3.01
N GLN A 388 7.11 35.17 2.01
CA GLN A 388 6.27 35.50 0.85
C GLN A 388 4.81 35.21 1.16
N PRO A 389 3.89 36.21 1.02
CA PRO A 389 2.50 36.07 1.51
C PRO A 389 1.75 34.83 0.98
N ASP A 390 1.88 34.50 -0.30
CA ASP A 390 1.18 33.35 -0.89
C ASP A 390 1.71 32.01 -0.38
N PHE A 391 3.03 31.91 -0.17
CA PHE A 391 3.67 30.72 0.39
C PHE A 391 3.31 30.53 1.87
N ASP A 392 3.39 31.61 2.64
CA ASP A 392 3.05 31.58 4.07
C ASP A 392 1.56 31.23 4.27
N ALA A 393 0.67 31.77 3.42
CA ALA A 393 -0.75 31.43 3.42
C ALA A 393 -1.00 29.93 3.09
N LEU A 394 -0.27 29.37 2.12
CA LEU A 394 -0.35 27.96 1.79
C LEU A 394 0.14 27.09 2.95
N LYS A 395 1.28 27.47 3.56
CA LYS A 395 1.85 26.78 4.71
C LYS A 395 0.91 26.83 5.92
N GLU A 396 0.38 27.99 6.26
CA GLU A 396 -0.57 28.15 7.38
C GLU A 396 -1.87 27.35 7.12
N LYS A 397 -2.38 27.34 5.88
CA LYS A 397 -3.55 26.53 5.54
C LYS A 397 -3.28 25.02 5.67
N SER A 398 -2.06 24.57 5.39
CA SER A 398 -1.68 23.14 5.53
C SER A 398 -1.46 22.74 7.00
N ARG A 399 -1.16 23.69 7.87
CA ARG A 399 -0.85 23.51 9.28
C ARG A 399 -1.94 22.76 10.05
N GLN A 400 -3.22 23.11 9.80
CA GLN A 400 -4.38 22.47 10.44
C GLN A 400 -4.53 20.96 10.14
N PHE A 401 -3.77 20.43 9.17
CA PHE A 401 -3.78 19.01 8.78
C PHE A 401 -2.51 18.28 9.17
N GLY A 402 -1.35 18.94 9.17
CA GLY A 402 -0.04 18.30 9.29
C GLY A 402 0.84 18.77 10.43
N ASP A 403 0.51 19.88 11.14
CA ASP A 403 1.17 20.27 12.38
C ASP A 403 0.44 19.66 13.57
N TYR A 404 0.86 18.48 13.98
CA TYR A 404 0.17 17.74 15.02
C TYR A 404 0.19 18.42 16.38
N ILE A 405 1.24 19.16 16.71
CA ILE A 405 1.29 19.96 17.95
C ILE A 405 0.28 21.12 17.87
N TYR A 406 0.20 21.80 16.73
CA TYR A 406 -0.82 22.82 16.50
C TYR A 406 -2.24 22.26 16.59
N ILE A 407 -2.47 21.05 16.01
CA ILE A 407 -3.76 20.36 16.09
C ILE A 407 -4.13 20.08 17.56
N LEU A 408 -3.19 19.59 18.38
CA LEU A 408 -3.44 19.36 19.80
C LEU A 408 -3.77 20.68 20.55
N LYS A 409 -3.05 21.76 20.24
CA LYS A 409 -3.26 23.11 20.86
C LYS A 409 -4.62 23.70 20.53
N THR A 410 -5.07 23.56 19.29
CA THR A 410 -6.28 24.21 18.78
C THR A 410 -7.53 23.34 18.90
N SER A 411 -7.38 22.08 19.27
CA SER A 411 -8.50 21.15 19.49
C SER A 411 -9.14 21.36 20.86
N PRO A 412 -10.41 20.94 21.03
CA PRO A 412 -11.07 20.98 22.32
C PRO A 412 -10.24 20.27 23.40
N GLN A 413 -10.04 20.94 24.55
CA GLN A 413 -9.29 20.39 25.66
C GLN A 413 -10.18 19.50 26.53
N TYR A 414 -9.57 18.76 27.45
CA TYR A 414 -10.27 17.92 28.41
C TYR A 414 -11.06 18.74 29.42
N GLU A 415 -12.10 18.15 29.98
CA GLU A 415 -12.95 18.81 31.00
C GLU A 415 -13.36 17.78 32.04
N ARG A 416 -13.20 18.15 33.31
CA ARG A 416 -13.66 17.31 34.43
C ARG A 416 -15.17 17.10 34.40
N SER A 417 -15.58 15.90 34.78
CA SER A 417 -16.98 15.51 34.93
C SER A 417 -17.33 15.27 36.39
N GLU A 418 -18.46 15.79 36.84
CA GLU A 418 -19.01 15.48 38.17
C GLU A 418 -19.76 14.13 38.20
N GLN A 419 -19.91 13.46 37.06
CA GLN A 419 -20.62 12.18 36.96
C GLN A 419 -19.77 11.02 37.52
N THR A 420 -20.41 10.17 38.29
CA THR A 420 -19.77 8.93 38.75
C THR A 420 -19.49 8.02 37.57
N GLN A 421 -18.23 7.69 37.39
CA GLN A 421 -17.74 6.83 36.30
C GLN A 421 -17.28 5.48 36.82
N GLN A 422 -17.33 4.44 35.95
CA GLN A 422 -16.90 3.09 36.32
C GLN A 422 -15.40 3.07 36.60
N ALA A 423 -14.99 2.49 37.73
CA ALA A 423 -13.58 2.39 38.07
C ALA A 423 -12.84 1.40 37.17
N PHE A 424 -11.56 1.70 36.91
CA PHE A 424 -10.65 0.72 36.27
C PHE A 424 -10.33 -0.43 37.24
N THR A 425 -10.31 -1.66 36.72
CA THR A 425 -9.99 -2.86 37.51
C THR A 425 -8.76 -3.57 36.94
N TYR A 426 -8.08 -4.33 37.78
CA TYR A 426 -6.81 -5.01 37.46
C TYR A 426 -6.84 -6.43 38.02
N ALA A 427 -6.75 -7.46 37.17
CA ALA A 427 -6.90 -8.86 37.57
C ALA A 427 -5.53 -9.48 37.92
N PHE A 428 -5.00 -9.17 39.10
CA PHE A 428 -3.73 -9.71 39.60
C PHE A 428 -3.77 -11.20 39.95
N ASP A 429 -4.95 -11.73 40.27
CA ASP A 429 -5.19 -13.09 40.72
C ASP A 429 -5.46 -14.08 39.57
N SER A 430 -5.39 -13.62 38.33
CA SER A 430 -5.61 -14.46 37.16
C SER A 430 -4.61 -15.64 37.10
N PRO A 431 -5.10 -16.89 36.99
CA PRO A 431 -4.23 -18.08 36.95
C PRO A 431 -3.18 -18.04 35.82
N ILE A 432 -3.51 -17.39 34.70
CA ILE A 432 -2.57 -17.26 33.57
C ILE A 432 -1.40 -16.33 33.92
N LEU A 433 -1.63 -15.27 34.70
CA LEU A 433 -0.54 -14.36 35.11
C LEU A 433 0.51 -15.06 35.98
N LYS A 434 0.08 -16.00 36.83
CA LYS A 434 1.02 -16.82 37.59
C LYS A 434 1.91 -17.64 36.67
N LYS A 435 1.33 -18.27 35.62
CA LYS A 435 2.12 -19.01 34.61
C LYS A 435 3.03 -18.07 33.80
N VAL A 436 2.53 -16.91 33.40
CA VAL A 436 3.33 -15.87 32.70
C VAL A 436 4.55 -15.53 33.55
N ARG A 437 4.40 -15.28 34.87
CA ARG A 437 5.52 -14.96 35.77
C ARG A 437 6.53 -16.06 35.89
N GLU A 438 6.08 -17.31 36.11
CA GLU A 438 6.91 -18.48 36.35
C GLU A 438 7.61 -18.92 35.06
N GLU A 439 6.90 -19.09 33.95
CA GLU A 439 7.45 -19.68 32.73
C GLU A 439 8.33 -18.70 31.94
N LEU A 440 7.96 -17.42 31.90
CA LEU A 440 8.83 -16.38 31.32
C LEU A 440 9.93 -15.94 32.28
N LYS A 441 9.96 -16.44 33.53
CA LYS A 441 10.95 -16.11 34.54
C LYS A 441 11.05 -14.61 34.84
N LEU A 442 9.90 -13.94 34.93
CA LEU A 442 9.82 -12.48 35.02
C LEU A 442 10.57 -11.90 36.23
N ASP A 443 10.65 -12.61 37.36
CA ASP A 443 11.44 -12.16 38.52
C ASP A 443 12.94 -12.05 38.21
N SER A 444 13.46 -12.98 37.42
CA SER A 444 14.86 -12.95 36.97
C SER A 444 15.10 -11.83 35.97
N ILE A 445 14.14 -11.59 35.04
CA ILE A 445 14.21 -10.53 34.05
C ILE A 445 14.12 -9.14 34.72
N ALA A 446 13.17 -8.95 35.60
CA ALA A 446 13.03 -7.72 36.39
C ALA A 446 14.28 -7.51 37.30
N GLY A 447 14.85 -8.61 37.81
CA GLY A 447 16.08 -8.60 38.61
C GLY A 447 15.92 -7.86 39.94
N ASN A 448 17.04 -7.59 40.58
CA ASN A 448 17.12 -6.80 41.78
C ASN A 448 17.31 -5.32 41.47
N GLY A 449 16.92 -4.43 42.39
CA GLY A 449 17.05 -2.98 42.26
C GLY A 449 15.77 -2.24 42.59
N ASP A 450 15.76 -0.94 42.30
CA ASP A 450 14.61 -0.10 42.51
C ASP A 450 13.48 -0.43 41.53
N GLU A 451 12.27 0.03 41.86
CA GLU A 451 11.06 -0.24 41.09
C GLU A 451 11.17 0.21 39.64
N ILE A 452 11.69 1.42 39.39
CA ILE A 452 11.78 1.99 38.04
C ILE A 452 12.75 1.19 37.18
N SER A 453 13.86 0.78 37.71
CA SER A 453 14.83 -0.09 37.02
C SER A 453 14.21 -1.44 36.66
N ARG A 454 13.39 -2.02 37.53
CA ARG A 454 12.69 -3.29 37.28
C ARG A 454 11.66 -3.15 36.18
N ILE A 455 10.86 -2.09 36.20
CA ILE A 455 9.87 -1.78 35.15
C ILE A 455 10.57 -1.65 33.80
N LYS A 456 11.62 -0.85 33.70
CA LYS A 456 12.37 -0.65 32.45
C LYS A 456 12.99 -1.94 31.92
N ARG A 457 13.56 -2.80 32.76
CA ARG A 457 14.16 -4.06 32.31
C ARG A 457 13.17 -5.01 31.67
N VAL A 458 11.93 -5.08 32.16
CA VAL A 458 10.89 -5.91 31.56
C VAL A 458 10.50 -5.38 30.18
N MET A 459 10.40 -4.06 30.00
CA MET A 459 10.13 -3.43 28.69
C MET A 459 11.27 -3.74 27.71
N TYR A 460 12.53 -3.51 28.10
CA TYR A 460 13.69 -3.80 27.24
C TYR A 460 13.77 -5.27 26.86
N TRP A 461 13.58 -6.17 27.83
CA TRP A 461 13.56 -7.60 27.57
C TRP A 461 12.54 -7.97 26.49
N LEU A 462 11.32 -7.44 26.56
CA LEU A 462 10.29 -7.76 25.56
C LEU A 462 10.65 -7.19 24.19
N HIS A 463 11.16 -5.97 24.13
CA HIS A 463 11.66 -5.36 22.91
C HIS A 463 12.76 -6.19 22.23
N ASP A 464 13.68 -6.74 23.04
CA ASP A 464 14.77 -7.56 22.52
C ASP A 464 14.30 -8.95 22.09
N ALA A 465 13.30 -9.50 22.78
CA ALA A 465 12.81 -10.85 22.55
C ALA A 465 11.90 -11.00 21.33
N ILE A 466 11.11 -9.97 21.01
CA ILE A 466 10.11 -10.01 19.93
C ILE A 466 10.18 -8.73 19.08
N PRO A 467 10.54 -8.84 17.79
CA PRO A 467 10.60 -7.69 16.91
C PRO A 467 9.23 -7.07 16.69
N HIS A 468 9.17 -5.74 16.57
CA HIS A 468 7.98 -5.04 16.13
C HIS A 468 7.77 -5.24 14.63
N ASP A 469 6.56 -5.67 14.23
CA ASP A 469 6.10 -5.80 12.85
C ASP A 469 4.69 -5.24 12.72
N GLY A 470 4.57 -3.99 12.26
CA GLY A 470 3.30 -3.28 12.10
C GLY A 470 2.35 -3.95 11.10
N SER A 471 2.88 -4.77 10.19
CA SER A 471 2.10 -5.48 9.15
C SER A 471 1.75 -6.92 9.57
N SER A 472 2.10 -7.34 10.79
CA SER A 472 1.88 -8.71 11.23
C SER A 472 0.39 -9.09 11.23
N SER A 473 0.07 -10.27 10.69
CA SER A 473 -1.28 -10.83 10.76
C SER A 473 -1.67 -11.17 12.21
N TRP A 474 -2.96 -11.21 12.48
CA TRP A 474 -3.49 -11.60 13.79
C TRP A 474 -3.04 -13.02 14.16
N PRO A 475 -2.45 -13.23 15.35
CA PRO A 475 -1.95 -14.54 15.76
C PRO A 475 -3.09 -15.52 16.03
N GLN A 476 -2.86 -16.78 15.72
CA GLN A 476 -3.82 -17.87 15.94
C GLN A 476 -3.58 -18.54 17.30
N CYS A 477 -3.55 -17.76 18.37
CA CYS A 477 -3.38 -18.21 19.76
C CYS A 477 -4.21 -17.32 20.69
N LYS A 478 -4.20 -17.63 21.98
CA LYS A 478 -4.78 -16.73 22.98
C LYS A 478 -3.90 -15.49 23.18
N TYR A 479 -4.55 -14.35 23.41
CA TYR A 479 -3.88 -13.06 23.59
C TYR A 479 -3.51 -12.84 25.05
N ASN A 480 -2.61 -13.69 25.56
CA ASN A 480 -1.90 -13.50 26.82
C ASN A 480 -0.40 -13.58 26.56
N ALA A 481 0.40 -12.99 27.44
CA ALA A 481 1.84 -12.86 27.24
C ALA A 481 2.55 -14.19 26.98
N LEU A 482 2.13 -15.29 27.61
CA LEU A 482 2.78 -16.59 27.47
C LEU A 482 2.51 -17.23 26.11
N ASP A 483 1.24 -17.27 25.70
CA ASP A 483 0.85 -17.90 24.43
C ASP A 483 1.33 -17.07 23.23
N LEU A 484 1.26 -15.74 23.31
CA LEU A 484 1.82 -14.85 22.31
C LEU A 484 3.35 -15.02 22.20
N PHE A 485 4.06 -15.11 23.35
CA PHE A 485 5.50 -15.31 23.35
C PHE A 485 5.88 -16.63 22.68
N ARG A 486 5.24 -17.73 23.05
CA ARG A 486 5.47 -19.06 22.45
C ARG A 486 5.19 -19.05 20.95
N HIS A 487 4.05 -18.52 20.56
CA HIS A 487 3.66 -18.42 19.15
C HIS A 487 4.67 -17.59 18.33
N ALA A 488 5.20 -16.49 18.89
CA ALA A 488 6.24 -15.70 18.22
C ALA A 488 7.54 -16.49 18.02
N GLN A 489 7.98 -17.21 19.05
CA GLN A 489 9.22 -18.02 19.01
C GLN A 489 9.09 -19.21 18.05
N GLU A 490 7.99 -19.94 18.10
CA GLU A 490 7.72 -21.11 17.23
C GLU A 490 7.64 -20.71 15.74
N ASN A 491 7.03 -19.57 15.45
CA ASN A 491 6.82 -19.10 14.08
C ASN A 491 7.90 -18.09 13.61
N LYS A 492 8.88 -17.77 14.44
CA LYS A 492 9.97 -16.81 14.16
C LYS A 492 9.45 -15.48 13.62
N ARG A 493 8.41 -14.92 14.25
CA ARG A 493 7.71 -13.73 13.78
C ARG A 493 7.72 -12.60 14.80
N GLY A 494 7.55 -11.38 14.29
CA GLY A 494 7.26 -10.19 15.08
C GLY A 494 5.77 -9.95 15.29
N TYR A 495 5.46 -8.93 16.10
CA TYR A 495 4.10 -8.48 16.36
C TYR A 495 3.96 -6.97 16.18
N ASN A 496 2.74 -6.53 15.90
CA ASN A 496 2.41 -5.11 15.91
C ASN A 496 2.41 -4.55 17.35
N CYS A 497 2.30 -3.23 17.44
CA CYS A 497 2.37 -2.52 18.72
C CYS A 497 1.31 -2.99 19.73
N ARG A 498 0.12 -3.40 19.29
CA ARG A 498 -0.96 -3.87 20.16
C ARG A 498 -0.57 -5.13 20.92
N PHE A 499 -0.13 -6.19 20.23
CA PHE A 499 0.24 -7.45 20.88
C PHE A 499 1.50 -7.31 21.76
N LEU A 500 2.45 -6.46 21.39
CA LEU A 500 3.59 -6.14 22.26
C LEU A 500 3.13 -5.42 23.53
N ALA A 501 2.18 -4.50 23.42
CA ALA A 501 1.64 -3.78 24.58
C ALA A 501 0.78 -4.68 25.49
N GLU A 502 -0.04 -5.58 24.93
CA GLU A 502 -0.76 -6.61 25.70
C GLU A 502 0.19 -7.48 26.49
N MET A 503 1.24 -8.01 25.82
CA MET A 503 2.25 -8.85 26.49
C MET A 503 2.95 -8.11 27.63
N LEU A 504 3.35 -6.85 27.42
CA LEU A 504 4.01 -6.05 28.44
C LEU A 504 3.07 -5.75 29.61
N THR A 505 1.79 -5.49 29.33
CA THR A 505 0.76 -5.28 30.34
C THR A 505 0.61 -6.50 31.24
N ASP A 506 0.50 -7.70 30.64
CA ASP A 506 0.41 -8.95 31.38
C ASP A 506 1.66 -9.23 32.24
N CYS A 507 2.84 -8.93 31.70
CA CYS A 507 4.11 -9.08 32.44
C CYS A 507 4.13 -8.18 33.70
N TYR A 508 3.67 -6.92 33.57
CA TYR A 508 3.58 -6.02 34.72
C TYR A 508 2.51 -6.47 35.72
N LEU A 509 1.31 -6.86 35.27
CA LEU A 509 0.28 -7.41 36.16
C LEU A 509 0.77 -8.67 36.88
N ALA A 510 1.47 -9.56 36.19
CA ALA A 510 2.06 -10.78 36.79
C ALA A 510 3.10 -10.47 37.87
N LEU A 511 3.83 -9.35 37.75
CA LEU A 511 4.76 -8.85 38.76
C LEU A 511 4.10 -8.03 39.87
N GLY A 512 2.77 -7.83 39.81
CA GLY A 512 2.00 -7.08 40.82
C GLY A 512 2.01 -5.55 40.61
N TYR A 513 2.37 -5.08 39.40
CA TYR A 513 2.26 -3.68 39.05
C TYR A 513 0.93 -3.45 38.31
N PRO A 514 0.07 -2.52 38.76
CA PRO A 514 -1.08 -2.09 37.95
C PRO A 514 -0.59 -1.59 36.60
N ALA A 515 -1.10 -2.17 35.54
CA ALA A 515 -0.74 -1.80 34.17
C ALA A 515 -1.95 -1.90 33.26
N ARG A 516 -1.93 -1.11 32.19
CA ARG A 516 -2.91 -1.16 31.11
C ARG A 516 -2.28 -0.68 29.82
N PHE A 517 -2.59 -1.34 28.72
CA PHE A 517 -2.24 -0.79 27.43
C PHE A 517 -3.26 0.28 27.03
N ILE A 518 -2.78 1.24 26.26
CA ILE A 518 -3.60 2.31 25.72
C ILE A 518 -3.38 2.41 24.21
N THR A 519 -4.49 2.56 23.49
CA THR A 519 -4.45 2.87 22.05
C THR A 519 -4.50 4.36 21.85
N CYS A 520 -3.47 4.90 21.23
CA CYS A 520 -3.33 6.30 20.90
C CYS A 520 -3.68 6.50 19.42
N GLU A 521 -4.61 7.41 19.11
CA GLU A 521 -5.13 7.62 17.77
C GLU A 521 -5.07 9.07 17.33
N SER A 522 -4.97 9.27 16.03
CA SER A 522 -4.97 10.57 15.39
C SER A 522 -6.37 11.21 15.41
N LYS A 523 -6.45 12.49 15.03
CA LYS A 523 -7.72 13.21 14.84
C LYS A 523 -8.62 12.55 13.79
N GLU A 524 -8.06 11.87 12.82
CA GLU A 524 -8.80 11.21 11.76
C GLU A 524 -9.20 9.80 12.16
N ILE A 525 -10.50 9.60 12.25
CA ILE A 525 -11.09 8.29 12.53
C ILE A 525 -10.84 7.38 11.32
N GLY A 526 -10.28 6.19 11.59
CA GLY A 526 -9.93 5.24 10.54
C GLY A 526 -8.53 5.42 9.94
N ASP A 527 -7.71 6.30 10.52
CA ASP A 527 -6.26 6.29 10.24
C ASP A 527 -5.69 4.92 10.65
N PRO A 528 -5.18 4.09 9.73
CA PRO A 528 -4.66 2.76 10.06
C PRO A 528 -3.38 2.82 10.92
N ASP A 529 -2.74 3.99 10.99
CA ASP A 529 -1.50 4.22 11.72
C ASP A 529 -1.78 4.79 13.12
N CYS A 530 -2.41 4.00 13.98
CA CYS A 530 -2.49 4.22 15.42
C CYS A 530 -1.27 3.64 16.15
N HIS A 531 -1.09 3.98 17.42
CA HIS A 531 -0.02 3.38 18.23
C HIS A 531 -0.53 2.89 19.57
N VAL A 532 -0.02 1.74 20.03
CA VAL A 532 -0.39 1.15 21.32
C VAL A 532 0.84 1.07 22.21
N ILE A 533 0.71 1.62 23.41
CA ILE A 533 1.76 1.68 24.43
C ILE A 533 1.22 1.23 25.78
N VAL A 534 2.08 1.07 26.76
CA VAL A 534 1.70 0.63 28.11
C VAL A 534 1.90 1.73 29.12
N MET A 535 0.93 1.88 29.99
CA MET A 535 1.08 2.61 31.24
C MET A 535 1.22 1.62 32.39
N VAL A 536 2.23 1.82 33.20
CA VAL A 536 2.43 1.06 34.43
C VAL A 536 2.46 2.03 35.62
N TRP A 537 1.82 1.66 36.73
CA TRP A 537 1.78 2.47 37.93
C TRP A 537 3.06 2.28 38.74
N SER A 538 3.77 3.37 38.95
CA SER A 538 4.90 3.41 39.87
C SER A 538 4.44 3.87 41.25
N LYS A 539 4.62 3.03 42.25
CA LYS A 539 4.38 3.37 43.67
C LYS A 539 5.42 4.41 44.14
N THR A 540 6.66 4.28 43.65
CA THR A 540 7.76 5.18 44.00
C THR A 540 7.45 6.62 43.56
N LEU A 541 6.93 6.78 42.32
CA LEU A 541 6.59 8.11 41.76
C LEU A 541 5.15 8.53 42.08
N ASN A 542 4.35 7.60 42.63
CA ASN A 542 2.89 7.76 42.86
C ASN A 542 2.16 8.26 41.60
N LYS A 543 2.46 7.68 40.43
CA LYS A 543 1.89 8.06 39.13
C LYS A 543 2.03 6.97 38.08
N TRP A 544 1.27 7.09 37.01
CA TRP A 544 1.47 6.31 35.80
C TRP A 544 2.76 6.74 35.09
N VAL A 545 3.43 5.78 34.45
CA VAL A 545 4.59 6.05 33.59
C VAL A 545 4.45 5.34 32.25
N TRP A 546 4.97 5.98 31.23
CA TRP A 546 4.94 5.52 29.84
C TRP A 546 6.01 4.48 29.58
N MET A 547 5.62 3.32 29.01
CA MET A 547 6.53 2.29 28.53
C MET A 547 6.09 1.79 27.16
N ASP A 548 6.95 1.89 26.16
CA ASP A 548 6.68 1.47 24.80
C ASP A 548 7.62 0.33 24.36
N PRO A 549 7.15 -0.91 24.31
CA PRO A 549 7.97 -2.04 23.91
C PRO A 549 8.30 -2.05 22.41
N SER A 550 7.53 -1.35 21.57
CA SER A 550 7.78 -1.31 20.11
C SER A 550 9.07 -0.57 19.76
N PHE A 551 9.38 0.47 20.57
CA PHE A 551 10.54 1.34 20.33
C PHE A 551 11.53 1.36 21.49
N ALA A 552 11.38 0.49 22.49
CA ALA A 552 12.15 0.55 23.75
C ALA A 552 12.13 1.97 24.34
N ALA A 553 10.97 2.64 24.30
CA ALA A 553 10.87 4.07 24.56
C ALA A 553 10.12 4.41 25.85
N TYR A 554 10.64 5.41 26.55
CA TYR A 554 9.95 6.12 27.63
C TYR A 554 10.29 7.61 27.56
N VAL A 555 9.45 8.43 28.17
CA VAL A 555 9.58 9.89 28.11
C VAL A 555 9.78 10.44 29.52
N THR A 556 10.70 11.41 29.67
CA THR A 556 10.93 12.13 30.90
C THR A 556 10.79 13.62 30.70
N ASP A 557 10.65 14.35 31.81
CA ASP A 557 10.87 15.79 31.82
C ASP A 557 12.38 16.13 31.81
N GLU A 558 12.69 17.41 31.88
CA GLU A 558 14.06 17.97 31.94
C GLU A 558 14.85 17.54 33.18
N ASN A 559 14.18 17.07 34.24
CA ASN A 559 14.78 16.59 35.47
C ASN A 559 14.97 15.06 35.50
N GLY A 560 14.58 14.38 34.43
CA GLY A 560 14.65 12.92 34.33
C GLY A 560 13.47 12.18 34.98
N THR A 561 12.39 12.88 35.36
CA THR A 561 11.19 12.26 35.93
C THR A 561 10.34 11.64 34.82
N LEU A 562 10.00 10.36 34.95
CA LEU A 562 9.14 9.66 33.99
C LEU A 562 7.74 10.30 33.90
N LEU A 563 7.24 10.41 32.69
CA LEU A 563 5.97 11.02 32.38
C LEU A 563 4.94 9.98 31.90
N HIS A 564 3.65 10.27 32.09
CA HIS A 564 2.58 9.50 31.46
C HIS A 564 2.07 10.22 30.18
N PRO A 565 1.30 9.55 29.30
CA PRO A 565 0.87 10.11 28.02
C PRO A 565 0.11 11.44 28.11
N GLY A 566 -0.71 11.64 29.14
CA GLY A 566 -1.41 12.90 29.37
C GLY A 566 -0.44 14.06 29.66
N GLU A 567 0.60 13.84 30.50
CA GLU A 567 1.63 14.85 30.77
C GLU A 567 2.47 15.16 29.55
N VAL A 568 2.77 14.15 28.73
CA VAL A 568 3.48 14.34 27.45
C VAL A 568 2.64 15.20 26.51
N ARG A 569 1.32 14.90 26.37
CA ARG A 569 0.39 15.70 25.56
C ARG A 569 0.31 17.16 26.04
N GLU A 570 0.16 17.39 27.33
CA GLU A 570 0.13 18.73 27.91
C GLU A 570 1.42 19.49 27.64
N ARG A 571 2.58 18.84 27.84
CA ARG A 571 3.88 19.44 27.59
C ARG A 571 4.09 19.79 26.11
N LEU A 572 3.58 18.98 25.18
CA LEU A 572 3.55 19.31 23.75
C LEU A 572 2.69 20.54 23.47
N ILE A 573 1.52 20.63 24.09
CA ILE A 573 0.61 21.78 23.97
C ILE A 573 1.26 23.05 24.52
N ASP A 574 1.87 22.98 25.69
CA ASP A 574 2.47 24.12 26.38
C ASP A 574 3.87 24.49 25.87
N GLY A 575 4.50 23.60 25.06
CA GLY A 575 5.87 23.78 24.62
C GLY A 575 6.90 23.55 25.74
N ARG A 576 6.55 22.76 26.77
CA ARG A 576 7.48 22.41 27.86
C ARG A 576 8.45 21.31 27.43
N PRO A 577 9.68 21.25 27.98
CA PRO A 577 10.69 20.28 27.60
C PRO A 577 10.23 18.83 27.76
N LEU A 578 10.58 18.01 26.80
CA LEU A 578 10.40 16.56 26.78
C LEU A 578 11.72 15.88 26.38
N VAL A 579 12.06 14.81 27.05
CA VAL A 579 13.28 14.05 26.79
C VAL A 579 12.92 12.58 26.49
N LEU A 580 13.28 12.13 25.29
CA LEU A 580 13.21 10.72 24.91
C LEU A 580 14.47 10.00 25.41
N ASN A 581 14.35 8.79 25.94
CA ASN A 581 15.52 8.01 26.31
C ASN A 581 16.48 7.81 25.12
N PRO A 582 17.80 7.89 25.33
CA PRO A 582 18.80 7.95 24.26
C PRO A 582 18.95 6.67 23.46
N ASP A 583 18.47 5.56 23.98
CA ASP A 583 18.51 4.20 23.40
C ASP A 583 17.20 3.76 22.74
N ALA A 584 16.19 4.66 22.66
CA ALA A 584 14.97 4.40 21.92
C ALA A 584 15.27 4.06 20.44
N ASN A 585 14.75 2.92 19.99
CA ASN A 585 15.06 2.41 18.66
C ASN A 585 13.94 1.50 18.10
N TRP A 586 13.93 1.26 16.80
CA TRP A 586 13.06 0.29 16.15
C TRP A 586 13.88 -0.97 15.81
N ASN A 587 13.61 -2.07 16.51
CA ASN A 587 14.21 -3.40 16.25
C ASN A 587 15.75 -3.38 16.15
N HIS A 588 16.44 -2.55 16.90
CA HIS A 588 17.90 -2.33 16.81
C HIS A 588 18.40 -1.89 15.42
N LYS A 589 17.48 -1.59 14.48
CA LYS A 589 17.82 -1.20 13.10
C LYS A 589 17.92 0.30 12.92
N SER A 590 17.08 1.06 13.61
CA SER A 590 17.07 2.52 13.50
C SER A 590 16.80 3.18 14.84
N LYS A 591 17.71 4.07 15.25
CA LYS A 591 17.54 4.92 16.43
C LYS A 591 16.41 5.90 16.19
N ARG A 592 15.69 6.25 17.27
CA ARG A 592 14.62 7.26 17.23
C ARG A 592 15.07 8.55 17.87
N THR A 593 14.77 9.68 17.22
CA THR A 593 14.95 11.00 17.79
C THR A 593 13.67 11.48 18.48
N LYS A 594 13.80 12.50 19.33
CA LYS A 594 12.63 13.15 19.95
C LYS A 594 11.68 13.72 18.89
N GLU A 595 12.23 14.36 17.86
CA GLU A 595 11.49 14.98 16.77
C GLU A 595 10.68 13.93 15.99
N GLU A 596 11.27 12.78 15.71
CA GLU A 596 10.59 11.71 14.97
C GLU A 596 9.53 11.02 15.82
N TYR A 597 9.89 10.63 17.05
CA TYR A 597 9.02 9.81 17.89
C TYR A 597 7.98 10.64 18.65
N ILE A 598 8.41 11.71 19.37
CA ILE A 598 7.51 12.51 20.21
C ILE A 598 6.79 13.58 19.38
N ASP A 599 7.54 14.46 18.69
CA ASP A 599 6.98 15.69 18.11
C ASP A 599 6.18 15.42 16.82
N ARG A 600 6.45 14.31 16.12
CA ARG A 600 5.72 13.92 14.92
C ARG A 600 4.80 12.72 15.18
N TYR A 601 5.36 11.54 15.47
CA TYR A 601 4.59 10.30 15.53
C TYR A 601 3.61 10.27 16.71
N MET A 602 4.08 10.54 17.93
CA MET A 602 3.19 10.51 19.08
C MET A 602 2.32 11.76 19.18
N ALA A 603 2.80 12.95 18.79
CA ALA A 603 1.95 14.13 18.71
C ALA A 603 0.73 13.91 17.80
N LYS A 604 0.88 13.17 16.70
CA LYS A 604 -0.25 12.73 15.86
C LYS A 604 -1.22 11.84 16.62
N ASN A 605 -0.69 10.86 17.35
CA ASN A 605 -1.46 9.78 17.96
C ASN A 605 -1.98 10.11 19.39
N LEU A 606 -1.61 11.22 19.98
CA LEU A 606 -2.13 11.66 21.29
C LEU A 606 -3.40 12.51 21.19
N TYR A 607 -4.16 12.43 20.08
CA TYR A 607 -5.40 13.18 19.92
C TYR A 607 -6.56 12.53 20.68
N THR A 608 -6.77 11.22 20.54
CA THR A 608 -7.67 10.42 21.38
C THR A 608 -6.91 9.25 21.98
N ILE A 609 -7.32 8.84 23.19
CA ILE A 609 -6.64 7.79 23.94
C ILE A 609 -7.68 6.79 24.46
N GLN A 610 -7.50 5.52 24.15
CA GLN A 610 -8.41 4.46 24.58
C GLN A 610 -7.76 3.52 25.60
N SER A 611 -8.54 2.97 26.48
CA SER A 611 -8.13 1.90 27.40
C SER A 611 -9.31 1.00 27.75
N HIS A 612 -9.04 -0.26 28.02
CA HIS A 612 -10.02 -1.13 28.67
C HIS A 612 -10.25 -0.69 30.12
N LEU A 613 -11.51 -0.77 30.57
CA LEU A 613 -11.89 -0.56 31.97
C LEU A 613 -11.46 -1.76 32.83
N THR A 614 -11.46 -2.96 32.24
CA THR A 614 -11.03 -4.20 32.89
C THR A 614 -9.68 -4.63 32.30
N ASN A 615 -8.62 -4.52 33.09
CA ASN A 615 -7.27 -4.85 32.64
C ASN A 615 -6.88 -6.25 33.10
N ARG A 616 -6.96 -7.21 32.21
CA ARG A 616 -6.73 -8.63 32.41
C ARG A 616 -6.25 -9.31 31.12
N PRO A 617 -5.56 -10.43 31.22
CA PRO A 617 -5.19 -11.23 30.05
C PRO A 617 -6.39 -11.66 29.22
N GLU A 618 -6.17 -11.85 27.93
CA GLU A 618 -7.15 -12.38 26.99
C GLU A 618 -8.40 -11.51 26.78
N ILE A 619 -8.42 -10.25 27.24
CA ILE A 619 -9.58 -9.36 27.09
C ILE A 619 -9.98 -9.18 25.62
N GLU A 620 -9.03 -9.09 24.70
CA GLU A 620 -9.29 -8.90 23.26
C GLU A 620 -9.65 -10.20 22.52
N ASN A 621 -9.61 -11.37 23.18
CA ASN A 621 -10.20 -12.57 22.61
C ASN A 621 -11.73 -12.61 22.75
N GLU A 622 -12.32 -11.72 23.53
CA GLU A 622 -13.78 -11.71 23.76
C GLU A 622 -14.50 -10.99 22.61
N GLU A 623 -15.58 -11.58 22.13
CA GLU A 623 -16.37 -11.09 21.00
C GLU A 623 -16.86 -9.64 21.17
N ASN A 624 -17.12 -9.22 22.43
CA ASN A 624 -17.63 -7.89 22.77
C ASN A 624 -16.62 -7.04 23.56
N SER A 625 -15.34 -7.29 23.43
CA SER A 625 -14.28 -6.57 24.17
C SER A 625 -14.34 -5.04 23.97
N TYR A 626 -14.82 -4.57 22.80
CA TYR A 626 -15.01 -3.15 22.51
C TYR A 626 -15.99 -2.44 23.46
N GLN A 627 -16.93 -3.17 24.11
CA GLN A 627 -17.86 -2.59 25.09
C GLN A 627 -17.19 -2.24 26.42
N ASP A 628 -16.02 -2.85 26.70
CA ASP A 628 -15.21 -2.57 27.88
C ASP A 628 -14.22 -1.39 27.65
N VAL A 629 -14.21 -0.81 26.46
CA VAL A 629 -13.31 0.29 26.11
C VAL A 629 -13.89 1.63 26.49
N ILE A 630 -13.04 2.50 27.07
CA ILE A 630 -13.33 3.92 27.27
C ILE A 630 -12.32 4.78 26.50
N THR A 631 -12.81 5.79 25.79
CA THR A 631 -12.02 6.71 24.99
C THR A 631 -12.00 8.10 25.62
N LEU A 632 -10.82 8.60 25.93
CA LEU A 632 -10.58 9.99 26.35
C LEU A 632 -10.56 10.90 25.13
N VAL A 633 -11.47 11.86 25.10
CA VAL A 633 -11.65 12.83 24.01
C VAL A 633 -11.74 14.27 24.55
N GLY A 634 -11.47 15.25 23.72
CA GLY A 634 -11.72 16.65 24.10
C GLY A 634 -13.20 16.94 24.33
N LYS A 635 -13.50 17.96 25.11
CA LYS A 635 -14.88 18.41 25.41
C LYS A 635 -15.70 18.59 24.13
N GLY A 636 -16.86 17.94 24.07
CA GLY A 636 -17.79 18.05 22.94
C GLY A 636 -17.34 17.35 21.66
N VAL A 637 -16.22 16.61 21.66
CA VAL A 637 -15.79 15.81 20.54
C VAL A 637 -16.61 14.52 20.46
N THR A 638 -17.23 14.28 19.31
CA THR A 638 -17.95 13.03 19.04
C THR A 638 -16.96 11.99 18.49
N TYR A 639 -16.77 10.90 19.20
CA TYR A 639 -15.98 9.77 18.76
C TYR A 639 -16.85 8.73 18.03
N LYS A 640 -16.44 8.32 16.83
CA LYS A 640 -17.21 7.38 15.98
C LYS A 640 -16.74 5.93 16.02
N GLY A 641 -15.65 5.65 16.74
CA GLY A 641 -15.03 4.31 16.77
C GLY A 641 -15.72 3.28 17.68
N GLY A 642 -16.84 3.64 18.34
CA GLY A 642 -17.54 2.77 19.29
C GLY A 642 -17.00 2.87 20.73
N GLY A 643 -17.60 2.11 21.67
CA GLY A 643 -17.24 2.18 23.09
C GLY A 643 -17.81 3.40 23.83
N ARG A 644 -17.33 3.59 25.05
CA ARG A 644 -17.70 4.72 25.91
C ARG A 644 -16.71 5.87 25.72
N THR A 645 -17.16 7.09 25.91
CA THR A 645 -16.27 8.27 25.86
C THR A 645 -16.28 9.02 27.19
N THR A 646 -15.17 9.68 27.49
CA THR A 646 -15.05 10.64 28.59
C THR A 646 -14.22 11.83 28.16
N SER A 647 -14.52 13.01 28.66
CA SER A 647 -13.62 14.17 28.54
C SER A 647 -12.83 14.42 29.83
N ASP A 648 -13.08 13.63 30.87
CA ASP A 648 -12.47 13.76 32.18
C ASP A 648 -11.11 13.05 32.23
N ASP A 649 -10.05 13.81 32.06
CA ASP A 649 -8.68 13.32 32.11
C ASP A 649 -8.27 12.88 33.52
N GLN A 650 -8.78 13.50 34.58
CA GLN A 650 -8.48 13.08 35.96
C GLN A 650 -9.08 11.71 36.28
N TYR A 651 -10.29 11.46 35.81
CA TYR A 651 -10.85 10.12 35.89
C TYR A 651 -10.01 9.12 35.05
N PHE A 652 -9.65 9.48 33.84
CA PHE A 652 -8.90 8.55 32.96
C PHE A 652 -7.51 8.22 33.52
N TRP A 653 -6.83 9.20 34.15
CA TRP A 653 -5.51 9.01 34.78
C TRP A 653 -5.56 8.73 36.28
N GLN A 654 -6.72 8.41 36.84
CA GLN A 654 -6.85 8.16 38.28
C GLN A 654 -5.85 7.08 38.77
N ALA A 655 -5.43 7.20 40.01
CA ALA A 655 -4.62 6.18 40.66
C ALA A 655 -5.38 4.84 40.73
N PRO A 656 -4.71 3.70 40.52
CA PRO A 656 -5.36 2.41 40.61
C PRO A 656 -5.82 2.13 42.05
N LYS A 657 -7.01 1.60 42.19
CA LYS A 657 -7.44 1.03 43.48
C LYS A 657 -6.69 -0.29 43.66
N LEU A 658 -5.75 -0.28 44.58
CA LEU A 658 -5.01 -1.50 44.94
C LEU A 658 -5.88 -2.35 45.89
N PRO A 659 -5.84 -3.71 45.78
CA PRO A 659 -6.56 -4.59 46.67
C PRO A 659 -6.08 -4.49 48.11
#